data_01e8903140c59364e251a5c0b6f68cf0
#
_entry.id   01e8903140c59364e251a5c0b6f68cf0
#
_cell.length_a   1.000
_cell.length_b   1.000
_cell.length_c   1.000
_cell.angle_alpha   90.00
_cell.angle_beta   90.00
_cell.angle_gamma   90.00
#
_symmetry.space_group_name_H-M   'P 1'
#
loop_
_entity.id
_entity.type
_entity.pdbx_description
1 polymer ?
#
loop_
_entity_poly.entity_id
_entity_poly.type
_entity_poly.pdbx_seq_one_letter_code
_entity_poly.pdbx_strand_id
1 'polypeptide(L)'
;MVHLVAVAHHSFHSLDAMSLSRLITPLFCSSSTSDSLVAASYVKEKMENTSWCLADSKERIRKMFNKVELSISSYDTAWVAMITSPASPHTPLFPQCLNWLLANQLLDGSWGLPDRHPLLMNDALLSTLACILALKQWGVGEDQINRGLQFIESNITSIKDEMQHLPIGFGINFPSLIEYAQNLGINLPIGATLLDTMVQKREIELQRGTESNSEGWRAYQAYVSEGMLDSQDWKTIMKYQRKNGSLFNSPATTAAVFQRLKNAECLGYLQSVLEKFGNAVPTIHPLDVYARLCMIDSLERLGINHHFKEEIRSVLDDTYRFWVQGVEDIFLDPTTCAMAFRILRLNGYDVSSDPFYQYSEDKFADSLKGYLKDVCAVIELYRASQTIIHPDESILVRQSLWTKQLLKQESSPYRLYADKLRSYVDQEVKDVLNFPHHANLERLLNRRSMEYYNVEETRILKSSYRSCNLANQEILKLAAEDFNICQSIHIEELKQLSRWVVESRLDKLTFARQKLAYCYFSGAATLFSPELSDARISWAKNGVLTTVVDDFFDVGGSEKELVDLIQLVEKWDVDINTVCCSETVKIIFSAIRSTVCEIGEKSVKRQGRNVKNNVIKIWLDLIQSMYKEAEWLRTKTVPTIDDYLENAYISFALGPIVLPALYLVEPKLSDEDAESHELNHLYKLMSTCGRVLNDIHSFKRESEEGKLNALALLIAHGNGVFTVEDAIEKLKGIAEETRTELLRLILHEKGSVVPRDCKDLFWKMIKVLHLFYMKDDGFTSNEMYSSVKAVIKDPVIFDELLARQQNLNYVEASNVMPQSN
;
A
#
# COMPACT_ATOMS: atom_id res chain seq x y z
N MET A 1 33.41 37.03 -9.55
CA MET A 1 32.22 36.31 -9.08
C MET A 1 31.14 36.16 -10.15
N VAL A 2 30.94 37.12 -11.05
CA VAL A 2 29.89 37.05 -12.09
C VAL A 2 30.17 35.98 -13.18
N HIS A 3 31.44 35.58 -13.41
CA HIS A 3 31.78 34.58 -14.44
C HIS A 3 31.65 33.09 -14.00
N LEU A 4 31.57 32.79 -12.70
CA LEU A 4 31.42 31.42 -12.21
C LEU A 4 29.94 30.99 -12.15
N VAL A 5 29.01 31.91 -11.98
CA VAL A 5 27.57 31.66 -11.97
C VAL A 5 27.05 31.31 -13.38
N ALA A 6 27.64 31.92 -14.44
CA ALA A 6 27.23 31.62 -15.83
C ALA A 6 27.64 30.23 -16.30
N VAL A 7 28.71 29.62 -15.74
CA VAL A 7 29.18 28.29 -16.11
C VAL A 7 28.33 27.18 -15.44
N ALA A 8 27.83 27.41 -14.23
CA ALA A 8 26.92 26.46 -13.55
C ALA A 8 25.54 26.42 -14.24
N HIS A 9 25.03 27.57 -14.69
CA HIS A 9 23.74 27.65 -15.41
C HIS A 9 23.75 26.89 -16.75
N HIS A 10 24.85 26.90 -17.51
CA HIS A 10 24.94 26.24 -18.79
C HIS A 10 24.98 24.70 -18.69
N SER A 11 25.51 24.14 -17.58
CA SER A 11 25.57 22.68 -17.39
C SER A 11 24.23 22.08 -17.04
N PHE A 12 23.34 22.81 -16.37
CA PHE A 12 22.00 22.34 -15.98
C PHE A 12 20.99 22.40 -17.14
N HIS A 13 21.08 23.41 -18.01
CA HIS A 13 20.19 23.52 -19.18
C HIS A 13 20.41 22.39 -20.20
N SER A 14 21.62 21.86 -20.36
CA SER A 14 21.91 20.80 -21.33
C SER A 14 21.38 19.42 -20.92
N LEU A 15 21.29 19.13 -19.63
CA LEU A 15 20.77 17.87 -19.12
C LEU A 15 19.24 17.77 -19.24
N ASP A 16 18.51 18.86 -19.01
CA ASP A 16 17.05 18.89 -19.10
C ASP A 16 16.53 18.89 -20.54
N ALA A 17 17.17 19.62 -21.44
CA ALA A 17 16.84 19.57 -22.88
C ALA A 17 17.12 18.19 -23.48
N MET A 18 18.17 17.48 -23.03
CA MET A 18 18.45 16.09 -23.43
C MET A 18 17.46 15.10 -22.83
N SER A 19 16.94 15.32 -21.60
CA SER A 19 15.95 14.45 -20.98
C SER A 19 14.57 14.58 -21.64
N LEU A 20 14.16 15.81 -22.00
CA LEU A 20 12.94 16.04 -22.78
C LEU A 20 13.04 15.47 -24.18
N SER A 21 14.18 15.65 -24.87
CA SER A 21 14.40 15.05 -26.18
C SER A 21 14.37 13.52 -26.10
N ARG A 22 14.92 12.89 -25.07
CA ARG A 22 14.87 11.43 -24.87
C ARG A 22 13.48 10.90 -24.52
N LEU A 23 12.63 11.70 -23.87
CA LEU A 23 11.24 11.34 -23.59
C LEU A 23 10.32 11.57 -24.79
N ILE A 24 10.61 12.57 -25.64
CA ILE A 24 9.74 13.02 -26.73
C ILE A 24 10.23 12.57 -28.10
N THR A 25 11.54 12.46 -28.35
CA THR A 25 12.12 12.14 -29.68
C THR A 25 11.63 10.81 -30.27
N PRO A 26 11.42 9.72 -29.53
CA PRO A 26 10.81 8.50 -30.07
C PRO A 26 9.33 8.66 -30.44
N LEU A 27 8.65 9.71 -29.97
CA LEU A 27 7.23 9.97 -30.23
C LEU A 27 6.99 10.79 -31.50
N PHE A 28 8.03 11.43 -32.05
CA PHE A 28 7.94 12.28 -33.24
C PHE A 28 8.43 11.65 -34.55
N CYS A 29 9.03 10.47 -34.50
CA CYS A 29 9.40 9.74 -35.73
C CYS A 29 8.24 8.84 -36.24
N SER A 30 7.57 9.33 -37.21
CA SER A 30 6.54 8.75 -38.09
C SER A 30 5.08 9.07 -37.77
N SER A 31 4.46 9.83 -38.62
CA SER A 31 3.25 9.40 -39.35
C SER A 31 2.69 10.52 -40.23
N SER A 32 2.42 10.20 -41.46
CA SER A 32 1.62 10.98 -42.40
C SER A 32 0.16 11.02 -41.92
N THR A 33 -0.56 12.07 -42.29
CA THR A 33 -1.95 12.35 -41.84
C THR A 33 -2.98 11.25 -42.17
N SER A 34 -2.66 10.29 -43.02
CA SER A 34 -3.53 9.12 -43.32
C SER A 34 -3.44 8.02 -42.24
N ASP A 35 -2.32 7.90 -41.55
CA ASP A 35 -2.15 6.89 -40.49
C ASP A 35 -2.85 7.27 -39.20
N SER A 36 -3.13 8.57 -38.97
CA SER A 36 -3.78 9.04 -37.75
C SER A 36 -5.26 8.63 -37.67
N LEU A 37 -5.97 8.56 -38.79
CA LEU A 37 -7.38 8.12 -38.83
C LEU A 37 -7.52 6.61 -38.65
N VAL A 38 -6.61 5.82 -39.25
CA VAL A 38 -6.57 4.37 -39.09
C VAL A 38 -6.13 4.00 -37.65
N ALA A 39 -5.15 4.72 -37.10
CA ALA A 39 -4.74 4.54 -35.70
C ALA A 39 -5.87 4.91 -34.72
N ALA A 40 -6.61 5.98 -35.00
CA ALA A 40 -7.75 6.38 -34.15
C ALA A 40 -8.91 5.36 -34.20
N SER A 41 -9.19 4.76 -35.40
CA SER A 41 -10.21 3.72 -35.52
C SER A 41 -9.76 2.42 -34.87
N TYR A 42 -8.50 2.03 -35.00
CA TYR A 42 -7.92 0.84 -34.37
C TYR A 42 -7.88 0.98 -32.83
N VAL A 43 -7.53 2.17 -32.32
CA VAL A 43 -7.58 2.48 -30.88
C VAL A 43 -9.01 2.42 -30.38
N LYS A 44 -9.98 2.94 -31.13
CA LYS A 44 -11.40 2.92 -30.75
C LYS A 44 -11.96 1.49 -30.73
N GLU A 45 -11.67 0.67 -31.74
CA GLU A 45 -12.09 -0.73 -31.82
C GLU A 45 -11.41 -1.57 -30.71
N LYS A 46 -10.13 -1.31 -30.42
CA LYS A 46 -9.41 -1.94 -29.31
C LYS A 46 -9.98 -1.50 -27.95
N MET A 47 -10.37 -0.23 -27.79
CA MET A 47 -11.03 0.27 -26.60
C MET A 47 -12.43 -0.33 -26.40
N GLU A 48 -13.20 -0.53 -27.46
CA GLU A 48 -14.52 -1.17 -27.39
C GLU A 48 -14.41 -2.65 -27.00
N ASN A 49 -13.50 -3.41 -27.61
CA ASN A 49 -13.25 -4.82 -27.26
C ASN A 49 -12.68 -4.96 -25.83
N THR A 50 -11.79 -4.07 -25.41
CA THR A 50 -11.25 -4.02 -24.04
C THR A 50 -12.36 -3.67 -23.04
N SER A 51 -13.31 -2.81 -23.41
CA SER A 51 -14.43 -2.44 -22.54
C SER A 51 -15.33 -3.62 -22.17
N TRP A 52 -15.58 -4.56 -23.09
CA TRP A 52 -16.36 -5.79 -22.82
C TRP A 52 -15.61 -6.74 -21.87
N CYS A 53 -14.31 -6.96 -22.10
CA CYS A 53 -13.47 -7.77 -21.22
C CYS A 53 -13.41 -7.19 -19.79
N LEU A 54 -13.27 -5.87 -19.68
CA LEU A 54 -13.26 -5.16 -18.39
C LEU A 54 -14.58 -5.31 -17.64
N ALA A 55 -15.73 -5.25 -18.35
CA ALA A 55 -17.05 -5.38 -17.73
C ALA A 55 -17.24 -6.77 -17.12
N ASP A 56 -16.80 -7.83 -17.81
CA ASP A 56 -16.90 -9.21 -17.34
C ASP A 56 -15.95 -9.47 -16.14
N SER A 57 -14.73 -8.98 -16.18
CA SER A 57 -13.79 -9.06 -15.05
C SER A 57 -14.33 -8.32 -13.82
N LYS A 58 -14.88 -7.12 -13.99
CA LYS A 58 -15.52 -6.37 -12.90
C LYS A 58 -16.67 -7.14 -12.26
N GLU A 59 -17.52 -7.78 -13.07
CA GLU A 59 -18.64 -8.56 -12.54
C GLU A 59 -18.17 -9.81 -11.78
N ARG A 60 -17.12 -10.49 -12.24
CA ARG A 60 -16.52 -11.60 -11.49
C ARG A 60 -15.96 -11.15 -10.14
N ILE A 61 -15.25 -10.03 -10.12
CA ILE A 61 -14.70 -9.46 -8.89
C ILE A 61 -15.81 -9.03 -7.94
N ARG A 62 -16.93 -8.43 -8.41
CA ARG A 62 -18.10 -8.11 -7.58
C ARG A 62 -18.66 -9.32 -6.85
N LYS A 63 -18.72 -10.47 -7.51
CA LYS A 63 -19.20 -11.70 -6.88
C LYS A 63 -18.34 -12.16 -5.70
N MET A 64 -17.04 -11.85 -5.71
CA MET A 64 -16.13 -12.18 -4.61
C MET A 64 -16.43 -11.43 -3.31
N PHE A 65 -17.04 -10.24 -3.39
CA PHE A 65 -17.46 -9.51 -2.18
C PHE A 65 -18.56 -10.23 -1.41
N ASN A 66 -19.40 -11.00 -2.09
CA ASN A 66 -20.55 -11.68 -1.48
C ASN A 66 -20.17 -12.96 -0.74
N LYS A 67 -19.07 -13.62 -1.12
CA LYS A 67 -18.68 -14.92 -0.58
C LYS A 67 -17.16 -15.02 -0.42
N VAL A 68 -16.72 -15.34 0.78
CA VAL A 68 -15.34 -15.74 1.04
C VAL A 68 -15.20 -17.23 0.80
N GLU A 69 -14.34 -17.60 -0.12
CA GLU A 69 -14.03 -18.99 -0.45
C GLU A 69 -12.68 -19.39 0.10
N LEU A 70 -12.66 -20.46 0.87
CA LEU A 70 -11.45 -21.05 1.44
C LEU A 70 -11.23 -22.44 0.89
N SER A 71 -10.00 -22.78 0.56
CA SER A 71 -9.64 -24.16 0.24
C SER A 71 -9.84 -25.05 1.46
N ILE A 72 -10.25 -26.29 1.21
CA ILE A 72 -10.39 -27.30 2.25
C ILE A 72 -9.03 -27.79 2.70
N SER A 73 -8.90 -28.04 4.01
CA SER A 73 -7.73 -28.63 4.64
C SER A 73 -7.95 -30.12 4.89
N SER A 74 -7.16 -30.97 4.27
CA SER A 74 -7.20 -32.40 4.54
C SER A 74 -6.67 -32.72 5.93
N TYR A 75 -5.70 -31.94 6.46
CA TYR A 75 -5.20 -32.07 7.82
C TYR A 75 -6.29 -31.84 8.86
N ASP A 76 -6.97 -30.71 8.79
CA ASP A 76 -8.02 -30.36 9.74
C ASP A 76 -9.25 -31.28 9.59
N THR A 77 -9.58 -31.67 8.36
CA THR A 77 -10.67 -32.62 8.09
C THR A 77 -10.34 -34.01 8.68
N ALA A 78 -9.09 -34.45 8.65
CA ALA A 78 -8.67 -35.70 9.28
C ALA A 78 -8.85 -35.67 10.80
N TRP A 79 -8.48 -34.57 11.48
CA TRP A 79 -8.71 -34.42 12.91
C TRP A 79 -10.20 -34.40 13.29
N VAL A 80 -11.04 -33.79 12.48
CA VAL A 80 -12.51 -33.81 12.67
C VAL A 80 -13.06 -35.22 12.41
N ALA A 81 -12.53 -35.94 11.42
CA ALA A 81 -12.94 -37.33 11.13
C ALA A 81 -12.57 -38.34 12.23
N MET A 82 -11.49 -38.08 12.98
CA MET A 82 -11.04 -38.92 14.10
C MET A 82 -11.92 -38.78 15.36
N ILE A 83 -12.85 -37.81 15.42
CA ILE A 83 -13.73 -37.65 16.58
C ILE A 83 -14.67 -38.84 16.74
N THR A 84 -14.63 -39.45 17.92
CA THR A 84 -15.51 -40.55 18.29
C THR A 84 -16.90 -40.08 18.64
N SER A 85 -17.95 -40.82 18.21
CA SER A 85 -19.33 -40.52 18.61
C SER A 85 -19.49 -40.75 20.14
N PRO A 86 -20.16 -39.84 20.85
CA PRO A 86 -20.50 -40.07 22.26
C PRO A 86 -21.43 -41.28 22.46
N ALA A 87 -22.22 -41.66 21.45
CA ALA A 87 -23.16 -42.78 21.50
C ALA A 87 -22.46 -44.15 21.27
N SER A 88 -21.33 -44.16 20.56
CA SER A 88 -20.57 -45.37 20.25
C SER A 88 -19.09 -45.05 19.98
N PRO A 89 -18.15 -45.56 20.82
CA PRO A 89 -16.72 -45.32 20.60
C PRO A 89 -16.15 -45.98 19.34
N HIS A 90 -16.92 -46.82 18.67
CA HIS A 90 -16.52 -47.52 17.45
C HIS A 90 -17.05 -46.84 16.17
N THR A 91 -17.69 -45.69 16.27
CA THR A 91 -18.20 -44.95 15.13
C THR A 91 -17.75 -43.51 15.10
N PRO A 92 -17.42 -42.95 13.92
CA PRO A 92 -17.03 -41.53 13.80
C PRO A 92 -18.24 -40.66 14.09
N LEU A 93 -18.02 -39.50 14.74
CA LEU A 93 -19.08 -38.52 14.94
C LEU A 93 -19.46 -37.82 13.62
N PHE A 94 -18.52 -37.62 12.74
CA PHE A 94 -18.66 -36.95 11.45
C PHE A 94 -18.23 -37.86 10.28
N PRO A 95 -19.05 -38.88 9.93
CA PRO A 95 -18.72 -39.86 8.87
C PRO A 95 -18.53 -39.19 7.50
N GLN A 96 -19.17 -38.04 7.26
CA GLN A 96 -18.98 -37.27 6.01
C GLN A 96 -17.54 -36.81 5.80
N CYS A 97 -16.81 -36.45 6.86
CA CYS A 97 -15.39 -36.09 6.78
C CYS A 97 -14.54 -37.29 6.37
N LEU A 98 -14.83 -38.48 6.93
CA LEU A 98 -14.12 -39.69 6.56
C LEU A 98 -14.37 -40.08 5.08
N ASN A 99 -15.58 -39.96 4.61
CA ASN A 99 -15.93 -40.19 3.21
C ASN A 99 -15.24 -39.20 2.28
N TRP A 100 -15.08 -37.93 2.72
CA TRP A 100 -14.35 -36.93 1.97
C TRP A 100 -12.88 -37.33 1.84
N LEU A 101 -12.22 -37.80 2.90
CA LEU A 101 -10.82 -38.25 2.85
C LEU A 101 -10.63 -39.39 1.85
N LEU A 102 -11.56 -40.37 1.82
CA LEU A 102 -11.53 -41.48 0.87
C LEU A 102 -11.63 -41.03 -0.59
N ALA A 103 -12.41 -39.98 -0.85
CA ALA A 103 -12.71 -39.49 -2.19
C ALA A 103 -11.68 -38.47 -2.71
N ASN A 104 -10.88 -37.83 -1.85
CA ASN A 104 -10.03 -36.68 -2.20
C ASN A 104 -8.52 -36.92 -2.03
N GLN A 105 -8.07 -38.16 -2.11
CA GLN A 105 -6.66 -38.45 -2.22
C GLN A 105 -6.12 -38.03 -3.59
N LEU A 106 -4.99 -37.34 -3.64
CA LEU A 106 -4.35 -36.89 -4.87
C LEU A 106 -3.75 -38.08 -5.66
N LEU A 107 -3.47 -37.85 -6.94
CA LEU A 107 -2.95 -38.88 -7.85
C LEU A 107 -1.59 -39.43 -7.39
N ASP A 108 -0.77 -38.63 -6.74
CA ASP A 108 0.53 -39.01 -6.19
C ASP A 108 0.44 -39.80 -4.88
N GLY A 109 -0.76 -40.07 -4.40
CA GLY A 109 -1.02 -40.78 -3.15
C GLY A 109 -1.06 -39.90 -1.90
N SER A 110 -0.78 -38.63 -2.02
CA SER A 110 -0.82 -37.66 -0.90
C SER A 110 -2.23 -37.12 -0.64
N TRP A 111 -2.38 -36.42 0.48
CA TRP A 111 -3.41 -35.43 0.75
C TRP A 111 -2.74 -34.09 1.00
N GLY A 112 -3.40 -33.00 0.64
CA GLY A 112 -2.91 -31.64 0.79
C GLY A 112 -3.52 -30.72 -0.25
N LEU A 113 -2.92 -29.56 -0.43
CA LEU A 113 -3.36 -28.60 -1.43
C LEU A 113 -3.08 -29.14 -2.85
N PRO A 114 -4.09 -29.18 -3.76
CA PRO A 114 -3.84 -29.50 -5.16
C PRO A 114 -2.87 -28.49 -5.80
N ASP A 115 -2.08 -28.92 -6.77
CA ASP A 115 -1.10 -28.08 -7.49
C ASP A 115 -0.20 -27.29 -6.53
N ARG A 116 0.23 -27.97 -5.45
CA ARG A 116 1.07 -27.36 -4.41
C ARG A 116 2.44 -26.95 -4.92
N HIS A 117 2.96 -25.87 -4.36
CA HIS A 117 4.33 -25.45 -4.60
C HIS A 117 5.32 -26.52 -4.08
N PRO A 118 6.47 -26.76 -4.76
CA PRO A 118 7.47 -27.75 -4.32
C PRO A 118 7.96 -27.57 -2.87
N LEU A 119 8.00 -26.34 -2.36
CA LEU A 119 8.39 -26.02 -0.98
C LEU A 119 7.33 -26.41 0.08
N LEU A 120 6.18 -26.95 -0.31
CA LEU A 120 5.11 -27.42 0.57
C LEU A 120 5.11 -28.92 0.78
N MET A 121 6.23 -29.62 0.55
CA MET A 121 6.30 -31.06 0.72
C MET A 121 6.06 -31.48 2.18
N ASN A 122 6.57 -30.72 3.15
CA ASN A 122 6.36 -31.02 4.57
C ASN A 122 4.89 -30.84 5.00
N ASP A 123 4.17 -29.88 4.40
CA ASP A 123 2.72 -29.75 4.58
C ASP A 123 1.96 -30.97 4.04
N ALA A 124 2.33 -31.42 2.85
CA ALA A 124 1.75 -32.63 2.27
C ALA A 124 2.04 -33.91 3.09
N LEU A 125 3.26 -34.04 3.64
CA LEU A 125 3.60 -35.14 4.53
C LEU A 125 2.77 -35.15 5.82
N LEU A 126 2.65 -33.99 6.46
CA LEU A 126 1.82 -33.80 7.67
C LEU A 126 0.37 -34.17 7.41
N SER A 127 -0.20 -33.61 6.34
CA SER A 127 -1.58 -33.84 5.93
C SER A 127 -1.84 -35.31 5.57
N THR A 128 -0.91 -35.91 4.82
CA THR A 128 -1.02 -37.32 4.42
C THR A 128 -0.98 -38.27 5.62
N LEU A 129 -0.07 -38.04 6.57
CA LEU A 129 0.01 -38.85 7.77
C LEU A 129 -1.27 -38.75 8.63
N ALA A 130 -1.80 -37.51 8.82
CA ALA A 130 -3.06 -37.32 9.54
C ALA A 130 -4.25 -38.05 8.87
N CYS A 131 -4.32 -38.02 7.53
CA CYS A 131 -5.37 -38.71 6.78
C CYS A 131 -5.25 -40.26 6.90
N ILE A 132 -4.03 -40.80 6.81
CA ILE A 132 -3.75 -42.22 7.02
C ILE A 132 -4.24 -42.66 8.41
N LEU A 133 -3.93 -41.89 9.45
CA LEU A 133 -4.36 -42.16 10.81
C LEU A 133 -5.88 -42.17 10.97
N ALA A 134 -6.56 -41.19 10.39
CA ALA A 134 -8.01 -41.12 10.41
C ALA A 134 -8.64 -42.34 9.72
N LEU A 135 -8.13 -42.76 8.56
CA LEU A 135 -8.62 -43.94 7.85
C LEU A 135 -8.36 -45.24 8.63
N LYS A 136 -7.14 -45.36 9.16
CA LYS A 136 -6.75 -46.57 9.94
C LYS A 136 -7.51 -46.70 11.24
N GLN A 137 -7.78 -45.63 11.96
CA GLN A 137 -8.57 -45.64 13.19
C GLN A 137 -9.97 -46.25 12.96
N TRP A 138 -10.54 -46.04 11.80
CA TRP A 138 -11.87 -46.53 11.46
C TRP A 138 -11.85 -47.80 10.59
N GLY A 139 -10.69 -48.34 10.27
CA GLY A 139 -10.48 -49.57 9.51
C GLY A 139 -11.02 -49.51 8.09
N VAL A 140 -10.91 -48.37 7.43
CA VAL A 140 -11.37 -48.15 6.05
C VAL A 140 -10.25 -47.62 5.15
N GLY A 141 -10.40 -47.79 3.83
CA GLY A 141 -9.48 -47.17 2.84
C GLY A 141 -8.08 -47.76 2.80
N GLU A 142 -7.95 -49.11 2.86
CA GLU A 142 -6.65 -49.77 2.87
C GLU A 142 -5.80 -49.39 1.63
N ASP A 143 -6.44 -49.30 0.44
CA ASP A 143 -5.74 -48.88 -0.79
C ASP A 143 -5.21 -47.47 -0.69
N GLN A 144 -6.00 -46.54 -0.12
CA GLN A 144 -5.59 -45.15 0.10
C GLN A 144 -4.47 -45.07 1.12
N ILE A 145 -4.52 -45.85 2.22
CA ILE A 145 -3.49 -45.91 3.23
C ILE A 145 -2.17 -46.37 2.57
N ASN A 146 -2.19 -47.44 1.77
CA ASN A 146 -1.00 -47.99 1.12
C ASN A 146 -0.37 -46.97 0.15
N ARG A 147 -1.16 -46.26 -0.66
CA ARG A 147 -0.65 -45.20 -1.54
C ARG A 147 -0.08 -44.02 -0.74
N GLY A 148 -0.72 -43.66 0.36
CA GLY A 148 -0.22 -42.61 1.25
C GLY A 148 1.11 -42.99 1.92
N LEU A 149 1.27 -44.25 2.33
CA LEU A 149 2.55 -44.76 2.87
C LEU A 149 3.65 -44.70 1.82
N GLN A 150 3.38 -45.08 0.56
CA GLN A 150 4.32 -44.99 -0.55
C GLN A 150 4.75 -43.52 -0.82
N PHE A 151 3.78 -42.58 -0.74
CA PHE A 151 4.07 -41.14 -0.86
C PHE A 151 5.02 -40.69 0.27
N ILE A 152 4.76 -41.08 1.52
CA ILE A 152 5.62 -40.75 2.67
C ILE A 152 7.00 -41.31 2.45
N GLU A 153 7.11 -42.57 2.06
CA GLU A 153 8.43 -43.24 1.80
C GLU A 153 9.26 -42.48 0.78
N SER A 154 8.63 -42.05 -0.31
CA SER A 154 9.29 -41.36 -1.41
C SER A 154 9.74 -39.92 -1.07
N ASN A 155 9.07 -39.26 -0.11
CA ASN A 155 9.25 -37.85 0.15
C ASN A 155 9.75 -37.51 1.57
N ILE A 156 9.89 -38.46 2.47
CA ILE A 156 10.27 -38.23 3.89
C ILE A 156 11.60 -37.49 4.06
N THR A 157 12.49 -37.58 3.11
CA THR A 157 13.80 -36.92 3.14
C THR A 157 13.69 -35.41 3.02
N SER A 158 12.57 -34.88 2.51
CA SER A 158 12.31 -33.42 2.42
C SER A 158 12.32 -32.72 3.78
N ILE A 159 12.08 -33.45 4.86
CA ILE A 159 12.15 -32.91 6.23
C ILE A 159 13.55 -32.37 6.59
N LYS A 160 14.59 -32.86 5.92
CA LYS A 160 15.98 -32.40 6.09
C LYS A 160 16.30 -31.16 5.25
N ASP A 161 15.44 -30.83 4.30
CA ASP A 161 15.62 -29.68 3.43
C ASP A 161 15.18 -28.39 4.15
N GLU A 162 16.16 -27.55 4.51
CA GLU A 162 15.95 -26.28 5.19
C GLU A 162 15.19 -25.26 4.32
N MET A 163 15.11 -25.51 3.01
CA MET A 163 14.33 -24.66 2.09
C MET A 163 12.82 -24.94 2.18
N GLN A 164 12.42 -26.11 2.67
CA GLN A 164 11.00 -26.43 2.82
C GLN A 164 10.30 -25.50 3.80
N HIS A 165 9.06 -25.16 3.47
CA HIS A 165 8.20 -24.39 4.33
C HIS A 165 7.50 -25.30 5.34
N LEU A 166 7.58 -24.94 6.61
CA LEU A 166 7.03 -25.75 7.69
C LEU A 166 5.66 -25.22 8.13
N PRO A 167 4.63 -26.06 8.18
CA PRO A 167 3.39 -25.75 8.90
C PRO A 167 3.65 -25.36 10.35
N ILE A 168 2.83 -24.45 10.87
CA ILE A 168 2.92 -24.06 12.28
C ILE A 168 2.69 -25.29 13.15
N GLY A 169 3.64 -25.57 14.04
CA GLY A 169 3.58 -26.73 14.91
C GLY A 169 4.12 -28.01 14.30
N PHE A 170 4.70 -28.00 13.11
CA PHE A 170 5.22 -29.20 12.45
C PHE A 170 6.20 -29.99 13.35
N GLY A 171 7.11 -29.30 14.05
CA GLY A 171 8.10 -29.92 14.96
C GLY A 171 7.48 -30.67 16.13
N ILE A 172 6.25 -30.36 16.51
CA ILE A 172 5.48 -31.00 17.57
C ILE A 172 4.51 -32.02 16.97
N ASN A 173 3.69 -31.59 16.02
CA ASN A 173 2.57 -32.38 15.50
C ASN A 173 3.02 -33.60 14.70
N PHE A 174 4.04 -33.46 13.85
CA PHE A 174 4.46 -34.57 12.98
C PHE A 174 5.10 -35.75 13.77
N PRO A 175 6.03 -35.54 14.72
CA PRO A 175 6.51 -36.62 15.59
C PRO A 175 5.38 -37.28 16.39
N SER A 176 4.39 -36.49 16.85
CA SER A 176 3.27 -37.04 17.61
C SER A 176 2.33 -37.92 16.77
N LEU A 177 2.14 -37.56 15.50
CA LEU A 177 1.39 -38.40 14.55
C LEU A 177 2.15 -39.70 14.24
N ILE A 178 3.49 -39.69 14.24
CA ILE A 178 4.31 -40.90 14.10
C ILE A 178 4.08 -41.82 15.30
N GLU A 179 4.14 -41.30 16.51
CA GLU A 179 3.84 -42.08 17.74
C GLU A 179 2.42 -42.68 17.68
N TYR A 180 1.47 -41.88 17.21
CA TYR A 180 0.09 -42.38 17.06
C TYR A 180 -0.02 -43.47 15.99
N ALA A 181 0.70 -43.36 14.89
CA ALA A 181 0.77 -44.41 13.86
C ALA A 181 1.32 -45.72 14.43
N GLN A 182 2.37 -45.66 15.25
CA GLN A 182 2.94 -46.84 15.92
C GLN A 182 1.89 -47.49 16.84
N ASN A 183 1.14 -46.71 17.60
CA ASN A 183 0.05 -47.20 18.49
C ASN A 183 -1.08 -47.91 17.70
N LEU A 184 -1.32 -47.48 16.47
CA LEU A 184 -2.28 -48.12 15.56
C LEU A 184 -1.70 -49.31 14.77
N GLY A 185 -0.45 -49.69 15.04
CA GLY A 185 0.22 -50.79 14.36
C GLY A 185 0.62 -50.48 12.90
N ILE A 186 0.78 -49.23 12.56
CA ILE A 186 1.25 -48.80 11.24
C ILE A 186 2.77 -48.74 11.28
N ASN A 187 3.41 -49.50 10.40
CA ASN A 187 4.85 -49.43 10.21
C ASN A 187 5.18 -48.33 9.19
N LEU A 188 5.69 -47.20 9.69
CA LEU A 188 6.04 -46.06 8.83
C LEU A 188 7.46 -46.29 8.24
N PRO A 189 7.67 -46.01 6.96
CA PRO A 189 8.96 -46.15 6.30
C PRO A 189 9.93 -45.00 6.66
N ILE A 190 10.19 -44.84 7.97
CA ILE A 190 11.04 -43.74 8.50
C ILE A 190 12.27 -44.40 9.16
N GLY A 191 13.47 -44.03 8.73
CA GLY A 191 14.70 -44.49 9.33
C GLY A 191 14.88 -44.04 10.79
N ALA A 192 15.35 -44.93 11.65
CA ALA A 192 15.51 -44.67 13.09
C ALA A 192 16.26 -43.38 13.41
N THR A 193 17.35 -43.08 12.70
CA THR A 193 18.16 -41.88 12.90
C THR A 193 17.34 -40.57 12.65
N LEU A 194 16.47 -40.59 11.65
CA LEU A 194 15.60 -39.42 11.36
C LEU A 194 14.57 -39.26 12.44
N LEU A 195 13.94 -40.34 12.86
CA LEU A 195 12.95 -40.36 13.94
C LEU A 195 13.58 -39.83 15.25
N ASP A 196 14.75 -40.33 15.65
CA ASP A 196 15.47 -39.90 16.84
C ASP A 196 15.75 -38.38 16.79
N THR A 197 16.19 -37.89 15.63
CA THR A 197 16.44 -36.45 15.43
C THR A 197 15.19 -35.62 15.61
N MET A 198 14.05 -36.10 15.12
CA MET A 198 12.77 -35.38 15.22
C MET A 198 12.24 -35.37 16.65
N VAL A 199 12.35 -36.50 17.36
CA VAL A 199 11.96 -36.59 18.78
C VAL A 199 12.85 -35.68 19.62
N GLN A 200 14.15 -35.65 19.41
CA GLN A 200 15.06 -34.73 20.10
C GLN A 200 14.72 -33.26 19.83
N LYS A 201 14.46 -32.89 18.59
CA LYS A 201 14.04 -31.51 18.27
C LYS A 201 12.75 -31.12 18.95
N ARG A 202 11.75 -32.02 18.98
CA ARG A 202 10.51 -31.81 19.72
C ARG A 202 10.77 -31.59 21.21
N GLU A 203 11.57 -32.42 21.84
CA GLU A 203 11.90 -32.30 23.27
C GLU A 203 12.60 -30.98 23.57
N ILE A 204 13.54 -30.54 22.73
CA ILE A 204 14.21 -29.25 22.86
C ILE A 204 13.20 -28.09 22.73
N GLU A 205 12.28 -28.17 21.77
CA GLU A 205 11.24 -27.13 21.58
C GLU A 205 10.34 -27.04 22.81
N LEU A 206 9.91 -28.19 23.34
CA LEU A 206 9.07 -28.24 24.54
C LEU A 206 9.82 -27.75 25.81
N GLN A 207 11.10 -28.07 25.97
CA GLN A 207 11.93 -27.60 27.10
C GLN A 207 12.18 -26.10 27.07
N ARG A 208 12.57 -25.54 25.92
CA ARG A 208 12.77 -24.09 25.74
C ARG A 208 11.52 -23.29 26.10
N GLY A 209 10.36 -23.78 25.73
CA GLY A 209 9.12 -23.13 26.06
C GLY A 209 8.80 -23.17 27.55
N THR A 210 9.12 -24.27 28.23
CA THR A 210 8.90 -24.41 29.67
C THR A 210 9.80 -23.48 30.47
N GLU A 211 11.04 -23.27 30.04
CA GLU A 211 11.99 -22.33 30.65
C GLU A 211 11.54 -20.86 30.48
N SER A 212 11.03 -20.52 29.30
CA SER A 212 10.55 -19.15 28.99
C SER A 212 9.29 -18.79 29.76
N ASN A 213 8.42 -19.75 30.07
CA ASN A 213 7.11 -19.59 30.74
C ASN A 213 6.28 -18.38 30.24
N SER A 214 6.52 -17.93 28.98
CA SER A 214 5.83 -16.80 28.39
C SER A 214 4.37 -17.14 28.01
N GLU A 215 3.52 -16.13 28.02
CA GLU A 215 2.13 -16.31 27.58
C GLU A 215 2.04 -16.68 26.09
N GLY A 216 2.94 -16.14 25.25
CA GLY A 216 3.05 -16.52 23.83
C GLY A 216 3.34 -17.99 23.63
N TRP A 217 4.23 -18.57 24.42
CA TRP A 217 4.50 -20.00 24.41
C TRP A 217 3.27 -20.83 24.81
N ARG A 218 2.56 -20.44 25.86
CA ARG A 218 1.33 -21.13 26.30
C ARG A 218 0.26 -21.07 25.22
N ALA A 219 0.11 -19.91 24.56
CA ALA A 219 -0.80 -19.75 23.43
C ALA A 219 -0.40 -20.66 22.23
N TYR A 220 0.90 -20.77 21.95
CA TYR A 220 1.41 -21.67 20.93
C TYR A 220 1.15 -23.14 21.27
N GLN A 221 1.43 -23.56 22.50
CA GLN A 221 1.11 -24.94 22.96
C GLN A 221 -0.40 -25.23 22.84
N ALA A 222 -1.24 -24.28 23.21
CA ALA A 222 -2.69 -24.41 23.06
C ALA A 222 -3.09 -24.51 21.57
N TYR A 223 -2.44 -23.74 20.70
CA TYR A 223 -2.69 -23.77 19.26
C TYR A 223 -2.32 -25.09 18.61
N VAL A 224 -1.25 -25.76 19.07
CA VAL A 224 -0.78 -27.05 18.52
C VAL A 224 -1.15 -28.25 19.42
N SER A 225 -2.21 -28.10 20.21
CA SER A 225 -2.62 -29.05 21.25
C SER A 225 -2.96 -30.46 20.72
N GLU A 226 -3.34 -30.59 19.45
CA GLU A 226 -3.55 -31.89 18.80
C GLU A 226 -2.28 -32.78 18.78
N GLY A 227 -1.08 -32.19 18.77
CA GLY A 227 0.18 -32.89 18.85
C GLY A 227 0.73 -33.08 20.28
N MET A 228 0.07 -32.60 21.30
CA MET A 228 0.59 -32.61 22.67
C MET A 228 0.14 -33.83 23.50
N LEU A 229 -0.76 -34.67 22.97
CA LEU A 229 -1.26 -35.91 23.57
C LEU A 229 -1.65 -35.78 25.06
N ASP A 230 -1.10 -36.55 25.99
CA ASP A 230 -1.54 -36.62 27.38
C ASP A 230 -0.80 -35.65 28.34
N SER A 231 0.11 -34.85 27.83
CA SER A 231 0.99 -33.98 28.65
C SER A 231 0.39 -32.58 28.95
N GLN A 232 -0.84 -32.27 28.53
CA GLN A 232 -1.44 -30.94 28.58
C GLN A 232 -2.45 -30.76 29.72
N ASP A 233 -2.44 -29.56 30.30
CA ASP A 233 -3.57 -29.10 31.11
C ASP A 233 -4.68 -28.56 30.21
N TRP A 234 -5.58 -29.44 29.80
CA TRP A 234 -6.69 -29.13 28.90
C TRP A 234 -7.64 -28.05 29.46
N LYS A 235 -7.72 -27.89 30.79
CA LYS A 235 -8.55 -26.84 31.40
C LYS A 235 -7.93 -25.46 31.18
N THR A 236 -6.62 -25.37 31.27
CA THR A 236 -5.91 -24.11 30.99
C THR A 236 -6.00 -23.69 29.53
N ILE A 237 -6.04 -24.66 28.60
CA ILE A 237 -6.22 -24.38 27.17
C ILE A 237 -7.57 -23.68 26.91
N MET A 238 -8.62 -23.97 27.65
CA MET A 238 -9.94 -23.38 27.47
C MET A 238 -9.99 -21.85 27.63
N LYS A 239 -8.99 -21.23 28.24
CA LYS A 239 -8.88 -19.74 28.26
C LYS A 239 -8.76 -19.11 26.87
N TYR A 240 -8.33 -19.89 25.87
CA TYR A 240 -8.23 -19.45 24.49
C TYR A 240 -9.49 -19.75 23.64
N GLN A 241 -10.54 -20.29 24.26
CA GLN A 241 -11.81 -20.51 23.59
C GLN A 241 -12.43 -19.16 23.22
N ARG A 242 -12.89 -19.06 21.98
CA ARG A 242 -13.61 -17.90 21.45
C ARG A 242 -15.10 -18.01 21.69
N LYS A 243 -15.82 -16.91 21.58
CA LYS A 243 -17.29 -16.86 21.73
C LYS A 243 -18.04 -17.76 20.74
N ASN A 244 -17.43 -18.02 19.58
CA ASN A 244 -18.00 -18.95 18.60
C ASN A 244 -17.78 -20.45 18.97
N GLY A 245 -17.18 -20.73 20.11
CA GLY A 245 -16.87 -22.08 20.59
C GLY A 245 -15.56 -22.67 20.08
N SER A 246 -14.88 -22.02 19.12
CA SER A 246 -13.59 -22.52 18.60
C SER A 246 -12.41 -22.19 19.51
N LEU A 247 -11.31 -22.91 19.31
CA LEU A 247 -10.00 -22.49 19.77
C LEU A 247 -9.24 -21.92 18.56
N PHE A 248 -8.87 -20.65 18.64
CA PHE A 248 -8.11 -19.93 17.57
C PHE A 248 -8.75 -19.96 16.17
N ASN A 249 -10.05 -20.19 16.03
CA ASN A 249 -10.72 -20.45 14.75
C ASN A 249 -10.13 -21.66 13.98
N SER A 250 -9.47 -22.61 14.69
CA SER A 250 -8.84 -23.79 14.12
C SER A 250 -9.71 -25.03 14.35
N PRO A 251 -10.23 -25.67 13.28
CA PRO A 251 -11.00 -26.91 13.42
C PRO A 251 -10.19 -28.06 14.03
N ALA A 252 -8.91 -28.23 13.67
CA ALA A 252 -8.06 -29.29 14.24
C ALA A 252 -7.85 -29.13 15.75
N THR A 253 -7.46 -27.91 16.22
CA THR A 253 -7.33 -27.63 17.65
C THR A 253 -8.64 -27.85 18.40
N THR A 254 -9.76 -27.35 17.84
CA THR A 254 -11.08 -27.47 18.44
C THR A 254 -11.53 -28.94 18.50
N ALA A 255 -11.23 -29.74 17.46
CA ALA A 255 -11.50 -31.16 17.41
C ALA A 255 -10.71 -31.93 18.51
N ALA A 256 -9.43 -31.63 18.67
CA ALA A 256 -8.59 -32.25 19.70
C ALA A 256 -9.10 -31.94 21.12
N VAL A 257 -9.46 -30.67 21.37
CA VAL A 257 -10.05 -30.27 22.68
C VAL A 257 -11.41 -30.91 22.90
N PHE A 258 -12.29 -30.95 21.89
CA PHE A 258 -13.57 -31.65 22.00
C PHE A 258 -13.41 -33.13 22.29
N GLN A 259 -12.45 -33.79 21.63
CA GLN A 259 -12.17 -35.21 21.86
C GLN A 259 -11.86 -35.52 23.34
N ARG A 260 -11.13 -34.61 24.03
CA ARG A 260 -10.71 -34.75 25.41
C ARG A 260 -11.73 -34.26 26.44
N LEU A 261 -12.31 -33.09 26.22
CA LEU A 261 -13.17 -32.42 27.22
C LEU A 261 -14.66 -32.59 26.95
N LYS A 262 -15.05 -33.02 25.76
CA LYS A 262 -16.45 -33.12 25.33
C LYS A 262 -17.26 -31.82 25.51
N ASN A 263 -16.57 -30.66 25.32
CA ASN A 263 -17.17 -29.36 25.48
C ASN A 263 -18.24 -29.09 24.38
N ALA A 264 -19.46 -28.71 24.79
CA ALA A 264 -20.58 -28.55 23.87
C ALA A 264 -20.39 -27.37 22.89
N GLU A 265 -19.74 -26.32 23.29
CA GLU A 265 -19.49 -25.16 22.41
C GLU A 265 -18.49 -25.50 21.31
N CYS A 266 -17.46 -26.30 21.60
CA CYS A 266 -16.55 -26.84 20.60
C CYS A 266 -17.30 -27.69 19.58
N LEU A 267 -18.26 -28.53 20.03
CA LEU A 267 -19.08 -29.30 19.13
C LEU A 267 -19.96 -28.40 18.24
N GLY A 268 -20.61 -27.39 18.85
CA GLY A 268 -21.44 -26.44 18.10
C GLY A 268 -20.63 -25.71 17.02
N TYR A 269 -19.41 -25.31 17.30
CA TYR A 269 -18.50 -24.72 16.30
C TYR A 269 -18.22 -25.71 15.16
N LEU A 270 -17.81 -26.95 15.44
CA LEU A 270 -17.50 -27.94 14.40
C LEU A 270 -18.72 -28.26 13.52
N GLN A 271 -19.90 -28.31 14.11
CA GLN A 271 -21.17 -28.49 13.38
C GLN A 271 -21.40 -27.29 12.45
N SER A 272 -21.26 -26.06 12.94
CA SER A 272 -21.46 -24.84 12.13
C SER A 272 -20.49 -24.75 10.94
N VAL A 273 -19.23 -25.17 11.13
CA VAL A 273 -18.26 -25.24 10.04
C VAL A 273 -18.70 -26.25 8.99
N LEU A 274 -19.12 -27.43 9.41
CA LEU A 274 -19.62 -28.48 8.48
C LEU A 274 -20.91 -28.10 7.81
N GLU A 275 -21.82 -27.36 8.45
CA GLU A 275 -23.02 -26.79 7.81
C GLU A 275 -22.64 -25.85 6.64
N LYS A 276 -21.59 -25.04 6.83
CA LYS A 276 -21.11 -24.10 5.79
C LYS A 276 -20.34 -24.80 4.66
N PHE A 277 -19.44 -25.71 4.99
CA PHE A 277 -18.52 -26.34 4.03
C PHE A 277 -18.93 -27.76 3.59
N GLY A 278 -19.94 -28.36 4.22
CA GLY A 278 -20.50 -29.65 3.85
C GLY A 278 -19.78 -30.83 4.51
N ASN A 279 -18.85 -31.46 3.80
CA ASN A 279 -18.26 -32.74 4.22
C ASN A 279 -16.78 -32.65 4.59
N ALA A 280 -16.21 -31.42 4.67
CA ALA A 280 -14.84 -31.19 5.04
C ALA A 280 -14.70 -29.79 5.65
N VAL A 281 -13.54 -29.46 6.21
CA VAL A 281 -13.30 -28.17 6.89
C VAL A 281 -12.06 -27.46 6.36
N PRO A 282 -12.01 -26.12 6.36
CA PRO A 282 -10.80 -25.37 6.08
C PRO A 282 -9.84 -25.38 7.29
N THR A 283 -8.60 -24.87 7.13
CA THR A 283 -7.63 -24.79 8.24
C THR A 283 -7.96 -23.69 9.27
N ILE A 284 -8.78 -22.73 8.86
CA ILE A 284 -9.23 -21.60 9.72
C ILE A 284 -10.65 -21.20 9.34
N HIS A 285 -11.50 -20.97 10.34
CA HIS A 285 -12.86 -20.44 10.15
C HIS A 285 -13.40 -19.84 11.47
N PRO A 286 -14.02 -18.62 11.44
CA PRO A 286 -14.21 -17.73 10.30
C PRO A 286 -12.93 -16.96 9.89
N LEU A 287 -12.89 -16.52 8.63
CA LEU A 287 -11.85 -15.65 8.08
C LEU A 287 -12.48 -14.48 7.29
N ASP A 288 -13.81 -14.37 7.32
CA ASP A 288 -14.57 -13.50 6.42
C ASP A 288 -14.18 -12.02 6.52
N VAL A 289 -14.01 -11.48 7.74
CA VAL A 289 -13.64 -10.08 7.95
C VAL A 289 -12.26 -9.81 7.38
N TYR A 290 -11.28 -10.63 7.76
CA TYR A 290 -9.91 -10.48 7.29
C TYR A 290 -9.78 -10.59 5.76
N ALA A 291 -10.42 -11.60 5.17
CA ALA A 291 -10.34 -11.83 3.72
C ALA A 291 -10.98 -10.67 2.91
N ARG A 292 -12.10 -10.11 3.38
CA ARG A 292 -12.72 -8.95 2.75
C ARG A 292 -11.88 -7.68 2.89
N LEU A 293 -11.24 -7.48 4.04
CA LEU A 293 -10.30 -6.37 4.23
C LEU A 293 -9.06 -6.51 3.34
N CYS A 294 -8.49 -7.71 3.21
CA CYS A 294 -7.40 -7.98 2.26
C CYS A 294 -7.81 -7.67 0.82
N MET A 295 -9.04 -8.00 0.43
CA MET A 295 -9.55 -7.70 -0.90
C MET A 295 -9.64 -6.18 -1.13
N ILE A 296 -10.18 -5.41 -0.17
CA ILE A 296 -10.23 -3.95 -0.25
C ILE A 296 -8.81 -3.37 -0.36
N ASP A 297 -7.90 -3.78 0.54
CA ASP A 297 -6.51 -3.32 0.51
C ASP A 297 -5.83 -3.62 -0.84
N SER A 298 -6.08 -4.79 -1.41
CA SER A 298 -5.56 -5.16 -2.74
C SER A 298 -6.11 -4.26 -3.84
N LEU A 299 -7.41 -3.96 -3.84
CA LEU A 299 -8.04 -3.08 -4.84
C LEU A 299 -7.53 -1.63 -4.72
N GLU A 300 -7.35 -1.12 -3.50
CA GLU A 300 -6.79 0.21 -3.24
C GLU A 300 -5.32 0.28 -3.68
N ARG A 301 -4.51 -0.70 -3.29
CA ARG A 301 -3.08 -0.76 -3.65
C ARG A 301 -2.84 -0.94 -5.15
N LEU A 302 -3.76 -1.59 -5.85
CA LEU A 302 -3.71 -1.76 -7.30
C LEU A 302 -4.35 -0.61 -8.08
N GLY A 303 -5.03 0.33 -7.39
CA GLY A 303 -5.60 1.55 -7.97
C GLY A 303 -6.90 1.35 -8.73
N ILE A 304 -7.62 0.25 -8.47
CA ILE A 304 -8.89 -0.10 -9.14
C ILE A 304 -10.10 -0.08 -8.22
N ASN A 305 -9.94 0.41 -6.99
CA ASN A 305 -11.01 0.55 -6.00
C ASN A 305 -12.16 1.45 -6.47
N HIS A 306 -11.88 2.41 -7.35
CA HIS A 306 -12.90 3.30 -7.92
C HIS A 306 -13.98 2.57 -8.74
N HIS A 307 -13.72 1.34 -9.20
CA HIS A 307 -14.70 0.50 -9.89
C HIS A 307 -15.66 -0.24 -8.95
N PHE A 308 -15.39 -0.25 -7.63
CA PHE A 308 -16.07 -1.07 -6.62
C PHE A 308 -16.49 -0.26 -5.39
N LYS A 309 -16.78 1.03 -5.56
CA LYS A 309 -17.08 1.97 -4.45
C LYS A 309 -18.24 1.50 -3.58
N GLU A 310 -19.31 0.98 -4.18
CA GLU A 310 -20.50 0.53 -3.47
C GLU A 310 -20.24 -0.73 -2.65
N GLU A 311 -19.54 -1.70 -3.25
CA GLU A 311 -19.19 -2.96 -2.61
C GLU A 311 -18.21 -2.72 -1.45
N ILE A 312 -17.19 -1.89 -1.66
CA ILE A 312 -16.24 -1.49 -0.63
C ILE A 312 -16.96 -0.81 0.52
N ARG A 313 -17.84 0.16 0.24
CA ARG A 313 -18.61 0.84 1.26
C ARG A 313 -19.47 -0.11 2.08
N SER A 314 -20.14 -1.05 1.44
CA SER A 314 -20.95 -2.08 2.13
C SER A 314 -20.10 -2.91 3.11
N VAL A 315 -18.92 -3.35 2.70
CA VAL A 315 -18.01 -4.12 3.58
C VAL A 315 -17.48 -3.24 4.72
N LEU A 316 -17.18 -1.97 4.46
CA LEU A 316 -16.70 -1.05 5.49
C LEU A 316 -17.79 -0.70 6.50
N ASP A 317 -19.05 -0.53 6.08
CA ASP A 317 -20.19 -0.32 6.96
C ASP A 317 -20.41 -1.54 7.89
N ASP A 318 -20.28 -2.76 7.36
CA ASP A 318 -20.31 -3.99 8.14
C ASP A 318 -19.14 -4.07 9.13
N THR A 319 -17.93 -3.78 8.66
CA THR A 319 -16.72 -3.80 9.49
C THR A 319 -16.80 -2.77 10.61
N TYR A 320 -17.32 -1.56 10.32
CA TYR A 320 -17.52 -0.53 11.34
C TYR A 320 -18.55 -0.95 12.39
N ARG A 321 -19.66 -1.58 11.97
CA ARG A 321 -20.62 -2.16 12.94
C ARG A 321 -19.95 -3.19 13.85
N PHE A 322 -19.15 -4.09 13.30
CA PHE A 322 -18.40 -5.09 14.07
C PHE A 322 -17.37 -4.43 15.01
N TRP A 323 -16.72 -3.36 14.55
CA TRP A 323 -15.81 -2.56 15.39
C TRP A 323 -16.54 -1.99 16.61
N VAL A 324 -17.65 -1.31 16.41
CA VAL A 324 -18.45 -0.69 17.48
C VAL A 324 -19.03 -1.75 18.44
N GLN A 325 -19.39 -2.93 17.94
CA GLN A 325 -19.92 -4.03 18.72
C GLN A 325 -18.84 -4.84 19.46
N GLY A 326 -17.57 -4.58 19.25
CA GLY A 326 -16.48 -5.31 19.89
C GLY A 326 -16.41 -6.78 19.47
N VAL A 327 -16.64 -7.07 18.16
CA VAL A 327 -16.62 -8.45 17.64
C VAL A 327 -15.20 -9.02 17.71
N GLU A 328 -15.07 -10.20 18.31
CA GLU A 328 -13.78 -10.86 18.57
C GLU A 328 -12.92 -11.08 17.30
N ASP A 329 -13.55 -11.35 16.16
CA ASP A 329 -12.85 -11.61 14.91
C ASP A 329 -11.99 -10.42 14.43
N ILE A 330 -12.32 -9.20 14.90
CA ILE A 330 -11.48 -8.01 14.68
C ILE A 330 -10.40 -7.92 15.76
N PHE A 331 -10.78 -8.02 17.04
CA PHE A 331 -9.91 -7.59 18.13
C PHE A 331 -8.98 -8.67 18.70
N LEU A 332 -9.19 -9.94 18.38
CA LEU A 332 -8.29 -11.03 18.85
C LEU A 332 -7.13 -11.32 17.88
N ASP A 333 -7.15 -10.76 16.68
CA ASP A 333 -6.05 -10.87 15.73
C ASP A 333 -5.46 -9.49 15.44
N PRO A 334 -4.18 -9.23 15.78
CA PRO A 334 -3.55 -7.93 15.57
C PRO A 334 -3.53 -7.49 14.11
N THR A 335 -3.41 -8.44 13.18
CA THR A 335 -3.39 -8.15 11.73
C THR A 335 -4.75 -7.61 11.29
N THR A 336 -5.82 -8.32 11.64
CA THR A 336 -7.20 -7.93 11.29
C THR A 336 -7.58 -6.60 11.94
N CYS A 337 -7.23 -6.41 13.22
CA CYS A 337 -7.51 -5.19 13.95
C CYS A 337 -6.79 -3.97 13.33
N ALA A 338 -5.51 -4.11 13.05
CA ALA A 338 -4.71 -3.05 12.44
C ALA A 338 -5.20 -2.68 11.04
N MET A 339 -5.53 -3.68 10.24
CA MET A 339 -6.06 -3.50 8.89
C MET A 339 -7.45 -2.85 8.91
N ALA A 340 -8.36 -3.32 9.78
CA ALA A 340 -9.69 -2.73 9.95
C ALA A 340 -9.59 -1.26 10.38
N PHE A 341 -8.78 -0.96 11.40
CA PHE A 341 -8.56 0.40 11.87
C PHE A 341 -8.07 1.32 10.76
N ARG A 342 -7.01 0.91 10.06
CA ARG A 342 -6.39 1.71 9.00
C ARG A 342 -7.37 1.99 7.86
N ILE A 343 -8.01 0.94 7.35
CA ILE A 343 -8.92 1.07 6.20
C ILE A 343 -10.16 1.87 6.59
N LEU A 344 -10.77 1.62 7.74
CA LEU A 344 -11.91 2.39 8.24
C LEU A 344 -11.56 3.87 8.39
N ARG A 345 -10.44 4.17 9.07
CA ARG A 345 -10.00 5.55 9.31
C ARG A 345 -9.72 6.31 8.02
N LEU A 346 -8.98 5.69 7.09
CA LEU A 346 -8.68 6.30 5.79
C LEU A 346 -9.94 6.52 4.93
N ASN A 347 -11.00 5.76 5.14
CA ASN A 347 -12.29 5.93 4.49
C ASN A 347 -13.29 6.77 5.30
N GLY A 348 -12.83 7.55 6.29
CA GLY A 348 -13.64 8.56 7.01
C GLY A 348 -14.47 8.03 8.18
N TYR A 349 -14.31 6.76 8.57
CA TYR A 349 -14.99 6.22 9.74
C TYR A 349 -14.27 6.63 11.04
N ASP A 350 -15.05 7.07 12.03
CA ASP A 350 -14.52 7.47 13.33
C ASP A 350 -14.27 6.22 14.19
N VAL A 351 -13.01 5.80 14.27
CA VAL A 351 -12.56 4.65 15.05
C VAL A 351 -11.43 5.05 16.01
N SER A 352 -11.58 4.67 17.29
CA SER A 352 -10.58 4.92 18.33
C SER A 352 -9.35 4.05 18.18
N SER A 353 -8.18 4.61 18.55
CA SER A 353 -6.92 3.88 18.65
C SER A 353 -6.77 3.06 19.95
N ASP A 354 -7.74 3.11 20.87
CA ASP A 354 -7.70 2.38 22.16
C ASP A 354 -7.42 0.87 22.04
N PRO A 355 -7.94 0.14 21.04
CA PRO A 355 -7.64 -1.28 20.88
C PRO A 355 -6.14 -1.58 20.78
N PHE A 356 -5.30 -0.63 20.33
CA PHE A 356 -3.86 -0.84 20.22
C PHE A 356 -3.12 -0.95 21.56
N TYR A 357 -3.76 -0.57 22.68
CA TYR A 357 -3.17 -0.84 24.01
C TYR A 357 -3.03 -2.33 24.32
N GLN A 358 -3.81 -3.20 23.65
CA GLN A 358 -3.65 -4.65 23.75
C GLN A 358 -2.54 -5.21 22.87
N TYR A 359 -1.98 -4.40 21.95
CA TYR A 359 -0.90 -4.76 21.04
C TYR A 359 0.34 -3.89 21.28
N SER A 360 0.54 -3.37 22.48
CA SER A 360 1.82 -2.75 22.88
C SER A 360 2.97 -3.76 22.70
N GLU A 361 4.20 -3.28 22.59
CA GLU A 361 5.39 -4.12 22.34
C GLU A 361 5.43 -5.37 23.23
N ASP A 362 5.32 -5.18 24.56
CA ASP A 362 5.34 -6.29 25.52
C ASP A 362 4.19 -7.28 25.31
N LYS A 363 2.97 -6.77 25.11
CA LYS A 363 1.79 -7.62 24.93
C LYS A 363 1.79 -8.34 23.59
N PHE A 364 2.32 -7.70 22.55
CA PHE A 364 2.50 -8.36 21.27
C PHE A 364 3.55 -9.46 21.37
N ALA A 365 4.69 -9.20 21.98
CA ALA A 365 5.74 -10.21 22.19
C ALA A 365 5.22 -11.43 22.98
N ASP A 366 4.32 -11.20 23.94
CA ASP A 366 3.65 -12.24 24.74
C ASP A 366 2.42 -12.87 24.06
N SER A 367 2.09 -12.49 22.83
CA SER A 367 0.99 -13.08 22.05
C SER A 367 1.46 -14.27 21.21
N LEU A 368 0.48 -15.04 20.70
CA LEU A 368 0.77 -16.10 19.73
C LEU A 368 1.51 -15.57 18.48
N LYS A 369 1.07 -14.43 17.94
CA LYS A 369 1.67 -13.79 16.76
C LYS A 369 3.09 -13.31 17.03
N GLY A 370 3.34 -12.74 18.20
CA GLY A 370 4.68 -12.33 18.64
C GLY A 370 5.61 -13.53 18.82
N TYR A 371 5.13 -14.59 19.45
CA TYR A 371 5.88 -15.85 19.58
C TYR A 371 6.23 -16.44 18.22
N LEU A 372 5.29 -16.45 17.28
CA LEU A 372 5.49 -16.91 15.91
C LEU A 372 6.30 -15.92 15.05
N LYS A 373 6.63 -14.74 15.57
CA LYS A 373 7.33 -13.65 14.84
C LYS A 373 6.64 -13.32 13.51
N ASP A 374 5.33 -13.12 13.56
CA ASP A 374 4.51 -12.83 12.38
C ASP A 374 4.81 -11.43 11.84
N VAL A 375 5.69 -11.35 10.84
CA VAL A 375 6.12 -10.10 10.20
C VAL A 375 4.94 -9.37 9.55
N CYS A 376 3.95 -10.10 9.02
CA CYS A 376 2.78 -9.48 8.40
C CYS A 376 1.94 -8.72 9.42
N ALA A 377 1.80 -9.26 10.64
CA ALA A 377 1.14 -8.56 11.73
C ALA A 377 1.90 -7.27 12.09
N VAL A 378 3.23 -7.31 12.13
CA VAL A 378 4.06 -6.12 12.40
C VAL A 378 3.94 -5.07 11.30
N ILE A 379 3.91 -5.48 10.01
CA ILE A 379 3.69 -4.57 8.89
C ILE A 379 2.34 -3.84 9.01
N GLU A 380 1.26 -4.56 9.31
CA GLU A 380 -0.06 -3.94 9.45
C GLU A 380 -0.16 -3.05 10.67
N LEU A 381 0.42 -3.44 11.80
CA LEU A 381 0.52 -2.57 12.99
C LEU A 381 1.33 -1.29 12.69
N TYR A 382 2.42 -1.40 11.92
CA TYR A 382 3.18 -0.22 11.48
C TYR A 382 2.38 0.67 10.54
N ARG A 383 1.67 0.11 9.56
CA ARG A 383 0.79 0.87 8.66
C ARG A 383 -0.32 1.59 9.40
N ALA A 384 -0.99 0.90 10.33
CA ALA A 384 -2.04 1.48 11.15
C ALA A 384 -1.53 2.65 12.00
N SER A 385 -0.32 2.53 12.56
CA SER A 385 0.28 3.57 13.39
C SER A 385 0.61 4.87 12.65
N GLN A 386 0.61 4.86 11.32
CA GLN A 386 0.86 6.06 10.49
C GLN A 386 -0.39 6.90 10.23
N THR A 387 -1.55 6.46 10.71
CA THR A 387 -2.82 7.17 10.56
C THR A 387 -3.19 7.95 11.82
N ILE A 388 -2.22 8.60 12.45
CA ILE A 388 -2.42 9.49 13.61
C ILE A 388 -3.21 10.71 13.14
N ILE A 389 -4.33 11.00 13.81
CA ILE A 389 -5.18 12.16 13.54
C ILE A 389 -5.47 13.00 14.78
N HIS A 390 -5.14 12.50 15.98
CA HIS A 390 -5.31 13.23 17.22
C HIS A 390 -3.98 13.33 17.98
N PRO A 391 -3.69 14.49 18.62
CA PRO A 391 -2.43 14.69 19.35
C PRO A 391 -2.24 13.78 20.55
N ASP A 392 -3.33 13.25 21.11
CA ASP A 392 -3.35 12.38 22.28
C ASP A 392 -3.16 10.89 21.96
N GLU A 393 -3.06 10.51 20.68
CA GLU A 393 -2.86 9.12 20.24
C GLU A 393 -1.42 8.62 20.46
N SER A 394 -0.90 8.83 21.66
CA SER A 394 0.47 8.43 22.05
C SER A 394 0.74 6.92 21.87
N ILE A 395 -0.32 6.10 21.88
CA ILE A 395 -0.20 4.66 21.63
C ILE A 395 0.26 4.39 20.19
N LEU A 396 -0.27 5.11 19.20
CA LEU A 396 0.14 4.95 17.81
C LEU A 396 1.58 5.41 17.56
N VAL A 397 2.00 6.49 18.25
CA VAL A 397 3.40 6.95 18.19
C VAL A 397 4.34 5.85 18.71
N ARG A 398 4.06 5.26 19.88
CA ARG A 398 4.84 4.15 20.41
C ARG A 398 4.80 2.93 19.50
N GLN A 399 3.62 2.62 18.96
CA GLN A 399 3.43 1.53 17.99
C GLN A 399 4.33 1.71 16.77
N SER A 400 4.37 2.93 16.21
CA SER A 400 5.23 3.26 15.06
C SER A 400 6.71 3.04 15.37
N LEU A 401 7.16 3.41 16.56
CA LEU A 401 8.57 3.30 16.95
C LEU A 401 9.04 1.85 17.05
N TRP A 402 8.36 1.02 17.85
CA TRP A 402 8.80 -0.36 18.06
C TRP A 402 8.61 -1.25 16.83
N THR A 403 7.49 -1.08 16.10
CA THR A 403 7.26 -1.83 14.87
C THR A 403 8.28 -1.48 13.79
N LYS A 404 8.62 -0.18 13.63
CA LYS A 404 9.66 0.26 12.71
C LYS A 404 11.04 -0.31 13.07
N GLN A 405 11.35 -0.36 14.38
CA GLN A 405 12.60 -0.94 14.85
C GLN A 405 12.66 -2.44 14.54
N LEU A 406 11.59 -3.16 14.79
CA LEU A 406 11.50 -4.59 14.52
C LEU A 406 11.61 -4.89 13.02
N LEU A 407 10.89 -4.14 12.16
CA LEU A 407 10.96 -4.30 10.70
C LEU A 407 12.37 -4.00 10.14
N LYS A 408 13.10 -3.05 10.74
CA LYS A 408 14.50 -2.80 10.38
C LYS A 408 15.42 -3.97 10.75
N GLN A 409 15.16 -4.66 11.85
CA GLN A 409 15.91 -5.85 12.25
C GLN A 409 15.62 -7.05 11.34
N GLU A 410 14.36 -7.23 10.93
CA GLU A 410 13.93 -8.28 10.01
C GLU A 410 14.50 -8.10 8.58
N SER A 411 14.85 -6.88 8.18
CA SER A 411 15.55 -6.64 6.92
C SER A 411 17.03 -7.09 6.92
N SER A 412 17.53 -7.66 8.04
CA SER A 412 18.85 -8.27 8.16
C SER A 412 18.88 -9.70 7.56
N PRO A 413 20.00 -10.15 6.98
CA PRO A 413 20.14 -11.50 6.40
C PRO A 413 20.00 -12.65 7.41
N TYR A 414 19.96 -12.36 8.72
CA TYR A 414 19.78 -13.36 9.79
C TYR A 414 18.31 -13.50 10.20
N ARG A 415 17.46 -13.97 9.29
CA ARG A 415 16.04 -14.15 9.55
C ARG A 415 15.76 -15.38 10.42
N LEU A 416 14.92 -15.17 11.43
CA LEU A 416 14.43 -16.25 12.28
C LEU A 416 13.16 -16.94 11.73
N TYR A 417 12.36 -16.24 10.90
CA TYR A 417 11.15 -16.80 10.31
C TYR A 417 10.89 -16.19 8.93
N ALA A 418 11.41 -16.78 7.88
CA ALA A 418 11.05 -16.41 6.51
C ALA A 418 9.89 -17.29 6.04
N ASP A 419 8.75 -16.69 5.76
CA ASP A 419 7.76 -17.31 4.90
C ASP A 419 8.32 -17.35 3.47
N LYS A 420 8.97 -18.45 3.12
CA LYS A 420 9.68 -18.61 1.85
C LYS A 420 8.75 -18.59 0.64
N LEU A 421 7.46 -18.87 0.85
CA LEU A 421 6.44 -18.73 -0.18
C LEU A 421 6.01 -17.28 -0.42
N ARG A 422 6.40 -16.39 0.48
CA ARG A 422 6.07 -14.96 0.43
C ARG A 422 7.34 -14.15 0.22
N SER A 423 8.11 -14.48 -0.82
CA SER A 423 9.34 -13.75 -1.20
C SER A 423 9.10 -12.24 -1.33
N TYR A 424 7.87 -11.83 -1.64
CA TYR A 424 7.46 -10.43 -1.68
C TYR A 424 7.38 -9.76 -0.30
N VAL A 425 7.31 -10.50 0.81
CA VAL A 425 7.26 -9.90 2.18
C VAL A 425 8.48 -9.03 2.44
N ASP A 426 9.64 -9.44 1.93
CA ASP A 426 10.88 -8.68 2.04
C ASP A 426 10.80 -7.36 1.30
N GLN A 427 10.21 -7.39 0.13
CA GLN A 427 9.99 -6.18 -0.64
C GLN A 427 8.93 -5.32 0.05
N GLU A 428 7.91 -5.93 0.62
CA GLU A 428 6.87 -5.22 1.37
C GLU A 428 7.43 -4.52 2.62
N VAL A 429 8.35 -5.18 3.36
CA VAL A 429 9.08 -4.56 4.49
C VAL A 429 9.90 -3.35 4.00
N LYS A 430 10.65 -3.51 2.91
CA LYS A 430 11.41 -2.40 2.31
C LYS A 430 10.50 -1.25 1.89
N ASP A 431 9.39 -1.56 1.24
CA ASP A 431 8.45 -0.56 0.74
C ASP A 431 7.80 0.23 1.87
N VAL A 432 7.34 -0.42 2.95
CA VAL A 432 6.70 0.31 4.05
C VAL A 432 7.69 1.16 4.85
N LEU A 433 8.96 0.76 4.90
CA LEU A 433 10.00 1.54 5.56
C LEU A 433 10.47 2.73 4.71
N ASN A 434 10.56 2.56 3.39
CA ASN A 434 11.02 3.59 2.47
C ASN A 434 9.91 4.56 2.05
N PHE A 435 8.66 4.09 1.98
CA PHE A 435 7.50 4.85 1.54
C PHE A 435 6.41 4.85 2.61
N PRO A 436 6.57 5.62 3.70
CA PRO A 436 5.53 5.80 4.69
C PRO A 436 4.27 6.39 4.05
N HIS A 437 3.12 6.31 4.73
CA HIS A 437 1.82 6.69 4.16
C HIS A 437 1.82 8.06 3.48
N HIS A 438 2.45 9.06 4.10
CA HIS A 438 2.54 10.43 3.59
C HIS A 438 3.50 10.62 2.40
N ALA A 439 4.36 9.65 2.11
CA ALA A 439 5.31 9.68 1.00
C ALA A 439 5.01 8.61 -0.07
N ASN A 440 3.89 7.91 0.07
CA ASN A 440 3.50 6.81 -0.81
C ASN A 440 2.51 7.31 -1.88
N LEU A 441 3.06 7.80 -2.99
CA LEU A 441 2.30 8.34 -4.10
C LEU A 441 1.52 7.23 -4.82
N GLU A 442 0.22 7.43 -5.00
CA GLU A 442 -0.75 6.39 -5.39
C GLU A 442 -0.30 5.62 -6.65
N ARG A 443 0.00 6.33 -7.73
CA ARG A 443 0.28 5.66 -9.01
C ARG A 443 1.60 4.89 -9.02
N LEU A 444 2.58 5.32 -8.22
CA LEU A 444 3.82 4.57 -7.98
C LEU A 444 3.57 3.35 -7.09
N LEU A 445 2.71 3.49 -6.08
CA LEU A 445 2.27 2.36 -5.27
C LEU A 445 1.54 1.32 -6.13
N ASN A 446 0.61 1.76 -6.99
CA ASN A 446 -0.13 0.85 -7.87
C ASN A 446 0.83 0.05 -8.76
N ARG A 447 1.80 0.72 -9.36
CA ARG A 447 2.82 0.07 -10.21
C ARG A 447 3.63 -0.97 -9.42
N ARG A 448 4.20 -0.60 -8.28
CA ARG A 448 4.95 -1.53 -7.42
C ARG A 448 4.08 -2.69 -6.96
N SER A 449 2.84 -2.42 -6.55
CA SER A 449 1.92 -3.46 -6.10
C SER A 449 1.60 -4.47 -7.20
N MET A 450 1.42 -4.03 -8.46
CA MET A 450 1.24 -4.94 -9.59
C MET A 450 2.49 -5.81 -9.86
N GLU A 451 3.68 -5.23 -9.75
CA GLU A 451 4.95 -5.93 -10.00
C GLU A 451 5.23 -7.05 -8.99
N TYR A 452 4.71 -6.91 -7.76
CA TYR A 452 4.89 -7.88 -6.67
C TYR A 452 3.60 -8.64 -6.30
N TYR A 453 2.48 -8.42 -7.01
CA TYR A 453 1.22 -9.09 -6.70
C TYR A 453 1.30 -10.59 -7.02
N ASN A 454 1.18 -11.42 -6.01
CA ASN A 454 1.16 -12.87 -6.19
C ASN A 454 -0.27 -13.35 -6.45
N VAL A 455 -0.54 -13.86 -7.66
CA VAL A 455 -1.88 -14.31 -8.09
C VAL A 455 -2.33 -15.63 -7.44
N GLU A 456 -1.39 -16.41 -6.92
CA GLU A 456 -1.63 -17.72 -6.29
C GLU A 456 -1.18 -17.73 -4.84
N GLU A 457 -1.41 -16.63 -4.12
CA GLU A 457 -0.95 -16.52 -2.73
C GLU A 457 -1.40 -17.73 -1.91
N THR A 458 -0.48 -18.69 -1.77
CA THR A 458 -0.64 -19.79 -0.84
C THR A 458 -0.14 -19.35 0.52
N ARG A 459 -1.01 -19.40 1.51
CA ARG A 459 -0.67 -19.13 2.90
C ARG A 459 -0.56 -20.43 3.68
N ILE A 460 0.21 -20.42 4.74
CA ILE A 460 0.37 -21.57 5.60
C ILE A 460 0.06 -21.23 7.05
N LEU A 461 -0.73 -22.05 7.65
CA LEU A 461 -0.98 -22.13 9.09
C LEU A 461 -0.58 -23.52 9.55
N LYS A 462 -1.50 -24.30 10.10
CA LYS A 462 -1.28 -25.74 10.36
C LYS A 462 -1.29 -26.59 9.09
N SER A 463 -1.94 -26.09 8.07
CA SER A 463 -1.83 -26.56 6.70
C SER A 463 -1.88 -25.40 5.73
N SER A 464 -1.46 -25.62 4.51
CA SER A 464 -1.52 -24.62 3.44
C SER A 464 -2.96 -24.40 2.97
N TYR A 465 -3.26 -23.15 2.60
CA TYR A 465 -4.57 -22.78 2.10
C TYR A 465 -4.51 -21.65 1.08
N ARG A 466 -5.55 -21.55 0.25
CA ARG A 466 -5.77 -20.49 -0.73
C ARG A 466 -7.17 -19.90 -0.57
N SER A 467 -7.31 -18.64 -0.96
CA SER A 467 -8.59 -17.97 -1.08
C SER A 467 -8.56 -16.96 -2.23
N CYS A 468 -9.55 -16.99 -3.10
CA CYS A 468 -9.67 -16.02 -4.19
C CYS A 468 -9.86 -14.58 -3.71
N ASN A 469 -10.30 -14.38 -2.47
CA ASN A 469 -10.43 -13.08 -1.84
C ASN A 469 -9.08 -12.51 -1.35
N LEU A 470 -8.06 -13.35 -1.18
CA LEU A 470 -6.73 -12.95 -0.74
C LEU A 470 -5.83 -12.62 -1.94
N ALA A 471 -5.96 -13.40 -3.02
CA ALA A 471 -5.22 -13.17 -4.25
C ALA A 471 -5.98 -13.76 -5.46
N ASN A 472 -5.97 -13.03 -6.57
CA ASN A 472 -6.71 -13.42 -7.75
C ASN A 472 -6.14 -12.81 -9.03
N GLN A 473 -5.95 -13.63 -10.05
CA GLN A 473 -5.43 -13.24 -11.35
C GLN A 473 -6.32 -12.20 -12.07
N GLU A 474 -7.64 -12.28 -11.91
CA GLU A 474 -8.56 -11.31 -12.53
C GLU A 474 -8.38 -9.90 -11.98
N ILE A 475 -8.05 -9.77 -10.69
CA ILE A 475 -7.76 -8.48 -10.06
C ILE A 475 -6.51 -7.86 -10.67
N LEU A 476 -5.42 -8.63 -10.82
CA LEU A 476 -4.19 -8.15 -11.43
C LEU A 476 -4.39 -7.78 -12.90
N LYS A 477 -5.15 -8.59 -13.65
CA LYS A 477 -5.45 -8.33 -15.04
C LYS A 477 -6.21 -7.02 -15.23
N LEU A 478 -7.29 -6.82 -14.44
CA LEU A 478 -8.05 -5.57 -14.45
C LEU A 478 -7.16 -4.36 -14.12
N ALA A 479 -6.29 -4.50 -13.11
CA ALA A 479 -5.39 -3.41 -12.70
C ALA A 479 -4.40 -3.03 -13.81
N ALA A 480 -3.79 -4.02 -14.47
CA ALA A 480 -2.86 -3.77 -15.57
C ALA A 480 -3.54 -3.09 -16.76
N GLU A 481 -4.75 -3.53 -17.12
CA GLU A 481 -5.53 -2.95 -18.21
C GLU A 481 -5.95 -1.51 -17.89
N ASP A 482 -6.47 -1.25 -16.69
CA ASP A 482 -6.84 0.10 -16.21
C ASP A 482 -5.62 1.04 -16.21
N PHE A 483 -4.48 0.55 -15.71
CA PHE A 483 -3.24 1.32 -15.68
C PHE A 483 -2.80 1.74 -17.09
N ASN A 484 -2.81 0.83 -18.04
CA ASN A 484 -2.38 1.08 -19.41
C ASN A 484 -3.35 2.03 -20.17
N ILE A 485 -4.65 1.95 -19.90
CA ILE A 485 -5.63 2.91 -20.44
C ILE A 485 -5.29 4.33 -19.97
N CYS A 486 -5.08 4.51 -18.67
CA CYS A 486 -4.67 5.81 -18.12
C CYS A 486 -3.36 6.30 -18.74
N GLN A 487 -2.35 5.43 -18.91
CA GLN A 487 -1.08 5.81 -19.54
C GLN A 487 -1.27 6.29 -20.98
N SER A 488 -2.13 5.65 -21.75
CA SER A 488 -2.39 6.06 -23.13
C SER A 488 -2.93 7.50 -23.20
N ILE A 489 -3.81 7.85 -22.27
CA ILE A 489 -4.34 9.22 -22.12
C ILE A 489 -3.22 10.18 -21.66
N HIS A 490 -2.42 9.77 -20.70
CA HIS A 490 -1.32 10.60 -20.17
C HIS A 490 -0.29 10.94 -21.25
N ILE A 491 0.03 10.00 -22.14
CA ILE A 491 0.95 10.25 -23.26
C ILE A 491 0.37 11.30 -24.20
N GLU A 492 -0.92 11.23 -24.53
CA GLU A 492 -1.55 12.17 -25.46
C GLU A 492 -1.68 13.58 -24.83
N GLU A 493 -2.04 13.65 -23.57
CA GLU A 493 -2.07 14.93 -22.82
C GLU A 493 -0.69 15.58 -22.75
N LEU A 494 0.38 14.80 -22.53
CA LEU A 494 1.75 15.33 -22.50
C LEU A 494 2.17 15.88 -23.87
N LYS A 495 1.77 15.22 -24.96
CA LYS A 495 1.98 15.76 -26.31
C LYS A 495 1.23 17.09 -26.54
N GLN A 496 -0.01 17.19 -26.09
CA GLN A 496 -0.79 18.41 -26.13
C GLN A 496 -0.11 19.53 -25.34
N LEU A 497 0.35 19.25 -24.13
CA LEU A 497 1.06 20.21 -23.30
C LEU A 497 2.40 20.65 -23.89
N SER A 498 3.11 19.75 -24.57
CA SER A 498 4.35 20.09 -25.28
C SER A 498 4.09 21.10 -26.43
N ARG A 499 2.99 20.92 -27.16
CA ARG A 499 2.57 21.90 -28.19
C ARG A 499 2.20 23.24 -27.53
N TRP A 500 1.45 23.22 -26.41
CA TRP A 500 1.08 24.41 -25.69
C TRP A 500 2.28 25.24 -25.20
N VAL A 501 3.37 24.61 -24.75
CA VAL A 501 4.61 25.31 -24.36
C VAL A 501 5.20 26.12 -25.52
N VAL A 502 5.22 25.55 -26.73
CA VAL A 502 5.72 26.21 -27.94
C VAL A 502 4.77 27.31 -28.42
N GLU A 503 3.47 27.03 -28.47
CA GLU A 503 2.44 28.00 -28.88
C GLU A 503 2.39 29.21 -27.96
N SER A 504 2.59 28.99 -26.63
CA SER A 504 2.69 30.03 -25.64
C SER A 504 4.06 30.71 -25.60
N ARG A 505 5.00 30.27 -26.43
CA ARG A 505 6.38 30.82 -26.55
C ARG A 505 7.19 30.73 -25.24
N LEU A 506 6.82 29.85 -24.32
CA LEU A 506 7.54 29.64 -23.07
C LEU A 506 8.93 29.06 -23.32
N ASP A 507 9.12 28.32 -24.42
CA ASP A 507 10.40 27.80 -24.89
C ASP A 507 11.42 28.89 -25.27
N LYS A 508 10.98 30.15 -25.43
CA LYS A 508 11.84 31.31 -25.73
C LYS A 508 12.39 31.96 -24.47
N LEU A 509 11.89 31.63 -23.30
CA LEU A 509 12.35 32.17 -22.01
C LEU A 509 13.56 31.37 -21.53
N THR A 510 14.76 31.79 -21.97
CA THR A 510 16.00 31.03 -21.74
C THR A 510 16.46 30.98 -20.28
N PHE A 511 15.98 31.88 -19.43
CA PHE A 511 16.24 31.87 -17.99
C PHE A 511 15.37 30.83 -17.24
N ALA A 512 14.23 30.42 -17.81
CA ALA A 512 13.26 29.60 -17.15
C ALA A 512 13.56 28.09 -17.30
N ARG A 513 13.47 27.38 -16.20
CA ARG A 513 13.60 25.92 -16.17
C ARG A 513 12.44 25.23 -16.90
N GLN A 514 12.73 24.33 -17.83
CA GLN A 514 11.73 23.62 -18.61
C GLN A 514 11.35 22.29 -17.92
N LYS A 515 10.41 22.31 -16.99
CA LYS A 515 10.02 21.19 -16.11
C LYS A 515 8.69 20.53 -16.48
N LEU A 516 8.21 20.63 -17.72
CA LEU A 516 6.91 20.13 -18.14
C LEU A 516 6.64 18.67 -17.74
N ALA A 517 7.61 17.77 -17.96
CA ALA A 517 7.45 16.36 -17.66
C ALA A 517 7.21 16.11 -16.16
N TYR A 518 7.88 16.83 -15.27
CA TYR A 518 7.73 16.72 -13.82
C TYR A 518 6.42 17.36 -13.33
N CYS A 519 6.07 18.53 -13.86
CA CYS A 519 4.79 19.19 -13.57
C CYS A 519 3.61 18.31 -14.00
N TYR A 520 3.68 17.71 -15.18
CA TYR A 520 2.65 16.80 -15.65
C TYR A 520 2.63 15.48 -14.85
N PHE A 521 3.78 14.93 -14.51
CA PHE A 521 3.87 13.72 -13.69
C PHE A 521 3.18 13.90 -12.34
N SER A 522 3.35 15.04 -11.66
CA SER A 522 2.70 15.28 -10.37
C SER A 522 1.17 15.22 -10.47
N GLY A 523 0.59 15.75 -11.55
CA GLY A 523 -0.83 15.63 -11.86
C GLY A 523 -1.25 14.21 -12.27
N ALA A 524 -0.49 13.55 -13.15
CA ALA A 524 -0.79 12.20 -13.63
C ALA A 524 -0.70 11.14 -12.54
N ALA A 525 0.20 11.33 -11.57
CA ALA A 525 0.38 10.39 -10.45
C ALA A 525 -0.68 10.54 -9.35
N THR A 526 -1.41 11.65 -9.32
CA THR A 526 -2.42 11.97 -8.30
C THR A 526 -3.86 11.97 -8.84
N LEU A 527 -4.05 12.50 -10.04
CA LEU A 527 -5.34 12.65 -10.73
C LEU A 527 -5.40 11.72 -11.95
N PHE A 528 -5.10 10.43 -11.77
CA PHE A 528 -4.84 9.51 -12.87
C PHE A 528 -6.08 9.06 -13.65
N SER A 529 -7.28 9.15 -13.08
CA SER A 529 -8.52 8.71 -13.73
C SER A 529 -8.82 9.48 -15.03
N PRO A 530 -9.33 8.82 -16.08
CA PRO A 530 -9.60 9.45 -17.39
C PRO A 530 -10.44 10.72 -17.33
N GLU A 531 -11.47 10.72 -16.50
CA GLU A 531 -12.42 11.84 -16.33
C GLU A 531 -11.80 13.10 -15.72
N LEU A 532 -10.61 12.99 -15.11
CA LEU A 532 -9.90 14.10 -14.49
C LEU A 532 -8.91 14.82 -15.42
N SER A 533 -9.01 14.59 -16.74
CA SER A 533 -8.11 15.16 -17.75
C SER A 533 -8.01 16.69 -17.66
N ASP A 534 -9.13 17.40 -17.51
CA ASP A 534 -9.14 18.87 -17.41
C ASP A 534 -8.37 19.36 -16.17
N ALA A 535 -8.53 18.67 -15.05
CA ALA A 535 -7.81 18.99 -13.80
C ALA A 535 -6.32 18.72 -13.92
N ARG A 536 -5.90 17.59 -14.57
CA ARG A 536 -4.48 17.28 -14.82
C ARG A 536 -3.83 18.31 -15.71
N ILE A 537 -4.48 18.70 -16.81
CA ILE A 537 -3.97 19.71 -17.75
C ILE A 537 -3.83 21.06 -17.06
N SER A 538 -4.83 21.48 -16.27
CA SER A 538 -4.77 22.71 -15.48
C SER A 538 -3.61 22.68 -14.49
N TRP A 539 -3.47 21.57 -13.74
CA TRP A 539 -2.37 21.35 -12.79
C TRP A 539 -1.00 21.48 -13.46
N ALA A 540 -0.81 20.81 -14.58
CA ALA A 540 0.47 20.83 -15.30
C ALA A 540 0.80 22.20 -15.89
N LYS A 541 -0.19 22.88 -16.51
CA LYS A 541 0.02 24.23 -17.05
C LYS A 541 0.39 25.22 -15.96
N ASN A 542 -0.34 25.20 -14.85
CA ASN A 542 -0.03 26.08 -13.71
C ASN A 542 1.32 25.71 -13.08
N GLY A 543 1.68 24.44 -12.98
CA GLY A 543 2.98 24.00 -12.49
C GLY A 543 4.15 24.50 -13.35
N VAL A 544 4.02 24.48 -14.68
CA VAL A 544 5.00 25.09 -15.58
C VAL A 544 5.06 26.59 -15.41
N LEU A 545 3.90 27.27 -15.37
CA LEU A 545 3.83 28.73 -15.25
C LEU A 545 4.38 29.23 -13.93
N THR A 546 4.12 28.54 -12.82
CA THR A 546 4.67 28.89 -11.50
C THR A 546 6.19 28.78 -11.48
N THR A 547 6.75 27.73 -12.11
CA THR A 547 8.22 27.60 -12.26
C THR A 547 8.81 28.72 -13.10
N VAL A 548 8.13 29.11 -14.19
CA VAL A 548 8.59 30.23 -15.04
C VAL A 548 8.54 31.55 -14.28
N VAL A 549 7.48 31.79 -13.50
CA VAL A 549 7.32 33.01 -12.71
C VAL A 549 8.35 33.06 -11.58
N ASP A 550 8.60 31.95 -10.90
CA ASP A 550 9.63 31.82 -9.87
C ASP A 550 11.01 32.20 -10.42
N ASP A 551 11.42 31.57 -11.53
CA ASP A 551 12.69 31.90 -12.20
C ASP A 551 12.75 33.35 -12.72
N PHE A 552 11.60 33.94 -13.09
CA PHE A 552 11.50 35.32 -13.50
C PHE A 552 11.73 36.28 -12.34
N PHE A 553 11.16 36.02 -11.17
CA PHE A 553 11.38 36.84 -9.96
C PHE A 553 12.79 36.69 -9.39
N ASP A 554 13.37 35.50 -9.51
CA ASP A 554 14.71 35.21 -9.00
C ASP A 554 15.84 35.82 -9.84
N VAL A 555 15.78 35.60 -11.16
CA VAL A 555 16.93 35.96 -12.05
C VAL A 555 16.52 36.55 -13.40
N GLY A 556 15.28 36.36 -13.85
CA GLY A 556 14.87 36.66 -15.24
C GLY A 556 14.39 38.07 -15.45
N GLY A 557 13.90 38.80 -14.42
CA GLY A 557 13.22 40.07 -14.52
C GLY A 557 13.95 41.21 -13.81
N SER A 558 13.93 42.38 -14.42
CA SER A 558 14.27 43.64 -13.74
C SER A 558 13.13 44.11 -12.83
N GLU A 559 13.43 44.93 -11.81
CA GLU A 559 12.40 45.46 -10.89
C GLU A 559 11.20 46.07 -11.62
N LYS A 560 11.46 46.82 -12.69
CA LYS A 560 10.41 47.39 -13.52
C LYS A 560 9.50 46.31 -14.15
N GLU A 561 10.11 45.25 -14.69
CA GLU A 561 9.38 44.16 -15.31
C GLU A 561 8.55 43.35 -14.30
N LEU A 562 9.05 43.19 -13.05
CA LEU A 562 8.30 42.58 -11.97
C LEU A 562 7.01 43.40 -11.65
N VAL A 563 7.16 44.74 -11.53
CA VAL A 563 6.07 45.66 -11.30
C VAL A 563 5.09 45.67 -12.47
N ASP A 564 5.57 45.66 -13.71
CA ASP A 564 4.77 45.61 -14.93
C ASP A 564 3.93 44.32 -14.96
N LEU A 565 4.46 43.15 -14.57
CA LEU A 565 3.74 41.89 -14.49
C LEU A 565 2.64 41.96 -13.43
N ILE A 566 2.92 42.50 -12.24
CA ILE A 566 1.93 42.68 -11.17
C ILE A 566 0.76 43.56 -11.68
N GLN A 567 1.05 44.70 -12.31
CA GLN A 567 0.05 45.57 -12.83
C GLN A 567 -0.82 44.95 -13.93
N LEU A 568 -0.26 44.11 -14.79
CA LEU A 568 -0.99 43.40 -15.82
C LEU A 568 -1.96 42.41 -15.22
N VAL A 569 -1.53 41.63 -14.19
CA VAL A 569 -2.40 40.66 -13.52
C VAL A 569 -3.47 41.36 -12.69
N GLU A 570 -3.16 42.48 -12.02
CA GLU A 570 -4.10 43.26 -11.23
C GLU A 570 -5.19 43.90 -12.11
N LYS A 571 -4.79 44.53 -13.22
CA LYS A 571 -5.71 45.22 -14.13
C LYS A 571 -6.41 44.30 -15.12
N TRP A 572 -5.89 43.16 -15.37
CA TRP A 572 -6.30 42.04 -16.23
C TRP A 572 -6.77 42.37 -17.66
N ASP A 573 -7.83 43.14 -17.81
CA ASP A 573 -8.47 43.43 -19.10
C ASP A 573 -7.88 44.67 -19.80
N VAL A 574 -6.57 44.85 -19.72
CA VAL A 574 -5.84 45.95 -20.37
C VAL A 574 -5.14 45.50 -21.64
N ASP A 575 -4.87 46.43 -22.55
CA ASP A 575 -3.97 46.16 -23.66
C ASP A 575 -2.53 46.04 -23.15
N ILE A 576 -1.96 44.87 -23.31
CA ILE A 576 -0.61 44.53 -22.86
C ILE A 576 0.43 45.56 -23.35
N ASN A 577 0.25 46.08 -24.58
CA ASN A 577 1.21 46.97 -25.19
C ASN A 577 1.22 48.38 -24.57
N THR A 578 0.13 48.75 -23.87
CA THR A 578 0.06 50.03 -23.17
C THR A 578 0.73 50.06 -21.82
N VAL A 579 0.88 48.88 -21.18
CA VAL A 579 1.44 48.74 -19.83
C VAL A 579 2.91 48.31 -19.86
N CYS A 580 3.29 47.44 -20.78
CA CYS A 580 4.62 46.84 -20.81
C CYS A 580 5.23 46.80 -22.21
N CYS A 581 6.52 47.11 -22.29
CA CYS A 581 7.34 47.00 -23.50
C CYS A 581 8.15 45.70 -23.55
N SER A 582 8.34 45.01 -22.40
CA SER A 582 9.11 43.78 -22.30
C SER A 582 8.40 42.60 -22.99
N GLU A 583 9.11 41.97 -23.91
CA GLU A 583 8.62 40.75 -24.58
C GLU A 583 8.52 39.55 -23.60
N THR A 584 9.41 39.47 -22.66
CA THR A 584 9.37 38.46 -21.58
C THR A 584 8.09 38.56 -20.78
N VAL A 585 7.75 39.73 -20.27
CA VAL A 585 6.52 39.96 -19.50
C VAL A 585 5.29 39.68 -20.34
N LYS A 586 5.30 40.05 -21.64
CA LYS A 586 4.19 39.76 -22.58
C LYS A 586 3.95 38.26 -22.74
N ILE A 587 5.02 37.48 -22.90
CA ILE A 587 4.94 36.01 -23.02
C ILE A 587 4.35 35.41 -21.73
N ILE A 588 4.89 35.76 -20.55
CA ILE A 588 4.46 35.24 -19.27
C ILE A 588 2.99 35.59 -19.02
N PHE A 589 2.63 36.85 -19.13
CA PHE A 589 1.25 37.29 -18.88
C PHE A 589 0.25 36.68 -19.88
N SER A 590 0.61 36.59 -21.17
CA SER A 590 -0.27 35.97 -22.18
C SER A 590 -0.50 34.48 -21.89
N ALA A 591 0.50 33.75 -21.44
CA ALA A 591 0.40 32.35 -21.07
C ALA A 591 -0.47 32.16 -19.82
N ILE A 592 -0.28 32.99 -18.78
CA ILE A 592 -1.14 33.01 -17.59
C ILE A 592 -2.59 33.33 -18.00
N ARG A 593 -2.80 34.42 -18.78
CA ARG A 593 -4.13 34.88 -19.20
C ARG A 593 -4.89 33.81 -19.98
N SER A 594 -4.24 33.14 -20.93
CA SER A 594 -4.86 32.10 -21.75
C SER A 594 -5.24 30.89 -20.88
N THR A 595 -4.36 30.49 -19.94
CA THR A 595 -4.60 29.37 -19.03
C THR A 595 -5.76 29.66 -18.07
N VAL A 596 -5.80 30.86 -17.49
CA VAL A 596 -6.90 31.29 -16.59
C VAL A 596 -8.24 31.37 -17.32
N CYS A 597 -8.25 31.89 -18.58
CA CYS A 597 -9.47 31.91 -19.39
C CYS A 597 -9.97 30.49 -19.72
N GLU A 598 -9.08 29.58 -20.09
CA GLU A 598 -9.41 28.17 -20.34
C GLU A 598 -9.99 27.48 -19.10
N ILE A 599 -9.42 27.70 -17.91
CA ILE A 599 -9.95 27.18 -16.66
C ILE A 599 -11.35 27.74 -16.39
N GLY A 600 -11.56 29.05 -16.61
CA GLY A 600 -12.86 29.69 -16.48
C GLY A 600 -13.92 29.09 -17.41
N GLU A 601 -13.59 28.80 -18.66
CA GLU A 601 -14.49 28.17 -19.63
C GLU A 601 -14.80 26.71 -19.25
N LYS A 602 -13.80 25.96 -18.82
CA LYS A 602 -13.96 24.55 -18.40
C LYS A 602 -14.78 24.43 -17.11
N SER A 603 -14.61 25.38 -16.18
CA SER A 603 -15.39 25.41 -14.93
C SER A 603 -16.87 25.66 -15.17
N VAL A 604 -17.23 26.47 -16.19
CA VAL A 604 -18.65 26.62 -16.58
C VAL A 604 -19.27 25.29 -16.98
N LYS A 605 -18.54 24.45 -17.71
CA LYS A 605 -19.03 23.11 -18.13
C LYS A 605 -19.14 22.14 -16.94
N ARG A 606 -18.20 22.19 -16.00
CA ARG A 606 -18.12 21.28 -14.86
C ARG A 606 -19.01 21.71 -13.70
N GLN A 607 -18.93 22.96 -13.30
CA GLN A 607 -19.56 23.50 -12.09
C GLN A 607 -20.74 24.44 -12.36
N GLY A 608 -20.97 24.80 -13.62
CA GLY A 608 -22.06 25.74 -14.00
C GLY A 608 -21.75 27.22 -13.71
N ARG A 609 -20.51 27.57 -13.35
CA ARG A 609 -20.06 28.93 -13.04
C ARG A 609 -18.68 29.24 -13.58
N ASN A 610 -18.38 30.50 -13.82
CA ASN A 610 -17.06 30.94 -14.26
C ASN A 610 -16.21 31.36 -13.06
N VAL A 611 -15.11 30.67 -12.80
CA VAL A 611 -14.18 30.91 -11.69
C VAL A 611 -12.98 31.78 -12.07
N LYS A 612 -13.04 32.46 -13.23
CA LYS A 612 -11.91 33.26 -13.75
C LYS A 612 -11.36 34.23 -12.70
N ASN A 613 -12.25 34.98 -12.02
CA ASN A 613 -11.83 35.99 -11.04
C ASN A 613 -11.15 35.35 -9.80
N ASN A 614 -11.60 34.18 -9.37
CA ASN A 614 -10.97 33.46 -8.27
C ASN A 614 -9.53 33.02 -8.65
N VAL A 615 -9.35 32.52 -9.88
CA VAL A 615 -8.02 32.11 -10.35
C VAL A 615 -7.10 33.32 -10.58
N ILE A 616 -7.62 34.46 -11.07
CA ILE A 616 -6.87 35.72 -11.16
C ILE A 616 -6.34 36.14 -9.79
N LYS A 617 -7.21 36.13 -8.76
CA LYS A 617 -6.81 36.45 -7.39
C LYS A 617 -5.71 35.56 -6.88
N ILE A 618 -5.80 34.25 -7.10
CA ILE A 618 -4.76 33.28 -6.71
C ILE A 618 -3.40 33.63 -7.36
N TRP A 619 -3.40 33.98 -8.63
CA TRP A 619 -2.20 34.40 -9.33
C TRP A 619 -1.64 35.73 -8.82
N LEU A 620 -2.52 36.70 -8.53
CA LEU A 620 -2.12 38.00 -7.98
C LEU A 620 -1.50 37.84 -6.59
N ASP A 621 -2.11 37.06 -5.71
CA ASP A 621 -1.59 36.77 -4.37
C ASP A 621 -0.19 36.14 -4.45
N LEU A 622 0.01 35.17 -5.38
CA LEU A 622 1.31 34.56 -5.61
C LEU A 622 2.37 35.60 -6.03
N ILE A 623 2.09 36.36 -7.08
CA ILE A 623 3.08 37.29 -7.64
C ILE A 623 3.41 38.39 -6.63
N GLN A 624 2.44 38.87 -5.86
CA GLN A 624 2.68 39.86 -4.79
C GLN A 624 3.52 39.30 -3.65
N SER A 625 3.30 38.03 -3.28
CA SER A 625 4.11 37.37 -2.24
C SER A 625 5.57 37.14 -2.68
N MET A 626 5.79 36.77 -3.94
CA MET A 626 7.14 36.66 -4.52
C MET A 626 7.84 38.03 -4.59
N TYR A 627 7.10 39.11 -4.96
CA TYR A 627 7.63 40.45 -4.96
C TYR A 627 8.06 40.91 -3.57
N LYS A 628 7.31 40.54 -2.52
CA LYS A 628 7.66 40.85 -1.14
C LYS A 628 8.95 40.16 -0.71
N GLU A 629 9.21 38.93 -1.11
CA GLU A 629 10.47 38.24 -0.86
C GLU A 629 11.64 38.93 -1.60
N ALA A 630 11.46 39.30 -2.87
CA ALA A 630 12.43 40.07 -3.64
C ALA A 630 12.70 41.45 -3.00
N GLU A 631 11.70 42.11 -2.41
CA GLU A 631 11.85 43.36 -1.68
C GLU A 631 12.66 43.18 -0.40
N TRP A 632 12.41 42.14 0.39
CA TRP A 632 13.21 41.80 1.58
C TRP A 632 14.70 41.62 1.23
N LEU A 633 15.00 40.90 0.14
CA LEU A 633 16.36 40.71 -0.33
C LEU A 633 17.01 42.02 -0.76
N ARG A 634 16.31 42.86 -1.52
CA ARG A 634 16.79 44.13 -2.02
C ARG A 634 17.05 45.16 -0.90
N THR A 635 16.13 45.23 0.07
CA THR A 635 16.21 46.12 1.22
C THR A 635 17.11 45.56 2.34
N LYS A 636 17.56 44.30 2.21
CA LYS A 636 18.28 43.55 3.25
C LYS A 636 17.52 43.46 4.57
N THR A 637 16.20 43.42 4.48
CA THR A 637 15.32 43.21 5.61
C THR A 637 15.33 41.72 5.99
N VAL A 638 15.61 41.43 7.26
CA VAL A 638 15.54 40.07 7.81
C VAL A 638 14.19 39.91 8.52
N PRO A 639 13.20 39.21 7.93
CA PRO A 639 11.90 39.02 8.57
C PRO A 639 12.02 38.09 9.79
N THR A 640 11.03 38.13 10.68
CA THR A 640 10.86 37.07 11.68
C THR A 640 10.51 35.76 10.99
N ILE A 641 10.70 34.63 11.68
CA ILE A 641 10.30 33.32 11.13
C ILE A 641 8.79 33.26 10.85
N ASP A 642 7.98 33.88 11.72
CA ASP A 642 6.53 33.93 11.56
C ASP A 642 6.11 34.79 10.37
N ASP A 643 6.70 36.00 10.21
CA ASP A 643 6.45 36.86 9.05
C ASP A 643 6.88 36.19 7.74
N TYR A 644 8.00 35.46 7.79
CA TYR A 644 8.49 34.69 6.66
C TYR A 644 7.51 33.57 6.28
N LEU A 645 7.14 32.70 7.21
CA LEU A 645 6.24 31.59 6.95
C LEU A 645 4.86 32.07 6.51
N GLU A 646 4.36 33.20 7.04
CA GLU A 646 3.09 33.79 6.64
C GLU A 646 3.10 34.31 5.19
N ASN A 647 4.24 34.68 4.64
CA ASN A 647 4.38 34.99 3.23
C ASN A 647 4.75 33.75 2.39
N ALA A 648 5.63 32.92 2.93
CA ALA A 648 6.27 31.82 2.21
C ALA A 648 5.30 30.70 1.83
N TYR A 649 4.22 30.46 2.57
CA TYR A 649 3.24 29.47 2.17
C TYR A 649 2.51 29.85 0.86
N ILE A 650 2.43 31.17 0.54
CA ILE A 650 1.86 31.65 -0.72
C ILE A 650 2.92 31.62 -1.82
N SER A 651 4.13 32.17 -1.55
CA SER A 651 5.20 32.26 -2.53
C SER A 651 5.78 30.90 -2.95
N PHE A 652 5.54 29.83 -2.16
CA PHE A 652 5.85 28.44 -2.52
C PHE A 652 5.05 27.93 -3.73
N ALA A 653 4.09 28.72 -4.25
CA ALA A 653 3.43 28.59 -5.54
C ALA A 653 2.48 27.38 -5.72
N LEU A 654 2.07 26.71 -4.67
CA LEU A 654 1.10 25.60 -4.77
C LEU A 654 -0.34 26.07 -5.01
N GLY A 655 -0.66 27.33 -4.70
CA GLY A 655 -1.99 27.91 -4.90
C GLY A 655 -2.47 27.79 -6.34
N PRO A 656 -1.78 28.34 -7.35
CA PRO A 656 -2.18 28.23 -8.75
C PRO A 656 -2.24 26.79 -9.27
N ILE A 657 -1.50 25.85 -8.67
CA ILE A 657 -1.46 24.43 -9.08
C ILE A 657 -2.71 23.69 -8.57
N VAL A 658 -2.98 23.77 -7.26
CA VAL A 658 -3.98 22.92 -6.59
C VAL A 658 -5.36 23.56 -6.60
N LEU A 659 -5.48 24.86 -6.26
CA LEU A 659 -6.79 25.49 -6.07
C LEU A 659 -7.62 25.56 -7.36
N PRO A 660 -7.08 25.85 -8.55
CA PRO A 660 -7.87 25.80 -9.78
C PRO A 660 -8.34 24.39 -10.15
N ALA A 661 -7.61 23.35 -9.77
CA ALA A 661 -8.01 21.96 -10.02
C ALA A 661 -9.28 21.58 -9.24
N LEU A 662 -9.54 22.20 -8.08
CA LEU A 662 -10.77 22.01 -7.30
C LEU A 662 -12.04 22.37 -8.09
N TYR A 663 -11.95 23.31 -9.02
CA TYR A 663 -13.07 23.71 -9.88
C TYR A 663 -13.29 22.77 -11.08
N LEU A 664 -12.40 21.79 -11.26
CA LEU A 664 -12.40 20.86 -12.38
C LEU A 664 -12.60 19.39 -11.95
N VAL A 665 -12.85 19.16 -10.66
CA VAL A 665 -13.18 17.85 -10.09
C VAL A 665 -14.62 17.84 -9.56
N GLU A 666 -15.16 16.66 -9.26
CA GLU A 666 -16.42 16.47 -8.55
C GLU A 666 -16.13 16.12 -7.08
N PRO A 667 -17.03 16.43 -6.14
CA PRO A 667 -18.26 17.22 -6.30
C PRO A 667 -18.01 18.71 -6.45
N LYS A 668 -19.05 19.46 -6.90
CA LYS A 668 -18.96 20.91 -7.11
C LYS A 668 -18.66 21.64 -5.81
N LEU A 669 -17.76 22.60 -5.89
CA LEU A 669 -17.40 23.48 -4.79
C LEU A 669 -18.16 24.80 -4.94
N SER A 670 -18.97 25.20 -3.95
CA SER A 670 -19.71 26.48 -3.99
C SER A 670 -18.75 27.69 -3.87
N ASP A 671 -19.23 28.90 -4.17
CA ASP A 671 -18.42 30.11 -3.97
C ASP A 671 -18.13 30.35 -2.49
N GLU A 672 -19.11 30.09 -1.61
CA GLU A 672 -18.96 30.18 -0.17
C GLU A 672 -17.95 29.19 0.37
N ASP A 673 -17.97 27.93 -0.12
CA ASP A 673 -17.01 26.89 0.28
C ASP A 673 -15.60 27.20 -0.22
N ALA A 674 -15.48 27.77 -1.43
CA ALA A 674 -14.21 28.20 -2.02
C ALA A 674 -13.54 29.35 -1.27
N GLU A 675 -14.31 30.18 -0.56
CA GLU A 675 -13.80 31.24 0.30
C GLU A 675 -13.80 30.89 1.79
N SER A 676 -14.15 29.64 2.13
CA SER A 676 -14.25 29.19 3.50
C SER A 676 -12.91 29.23 4.25
N HIS A 677 -12.99 29.46 5.57
CA HIS A 677 -11.83 29.36 6.43
C HIS A 677 -11.20 27.95 6.37
N GLU A 678 -12.02 26.90 6.22
CA GLU A 678 -11.55 25.53 6.13
C GLU A 678 -10.66 25.31 4.90
N LEU A 679 -11.09 25.76 3.72
CA LEU A 679 -10.31 25.63 2.49
C LEU A 679 -8.97 26.38 2.58
N ASN A 680 -9.02 27.61 3.09
CA ASN A 680 -7.82 28.42 3.28
C ASN A 680 -6.86 27.77 4.28
N HIS A 681 -7.38 27.16 5.33
CA HIS A 681 -6.56 26.45 6.32
C HIS A 681 -5.90 25.18 5.75
N LEU A 682 -6.64 24.38 4.97
CA LEU A 682 -6.10 23.22 4.25
C LEU A 682 -4.95 23.65 3.31
N TYR A 683 -5.17 24.74 2.55
CA TYR A 683 -4.16 25.30 1.66
C TYR A 683 -2.91 25.76 2.43
N LYS A 684 -3.09 26.48 3.53
CA LYS A 684 -1.97 26.95 4.37
C LYS A 684 -1.17 25.79 4.94
N LEU A 685 -1.81 24.77 5.50
CA LEU A 685 -1.14 23.60 6.06
C LEU A 685 -0.33 22.84 5.00
N MET A 686 -0.94 22.58 3.83
CA MET A 686 -0.25 21.90 2.73
C MET A 686 0.99 22.69 2.27
N SER A 687 0.82 23.99 2.05
CA SER A 687 1.88 24.84 1.50
C SER A 687 2.99 25.11 2.51
N THR A 688 2.66 25.25 3.80
CA THR A 688 3.67 25.39 4.88
C THR A 688 4.50 24.11 4.99
N CYS A 689 3.85 22.94 4.97
CA CYS A 689 4.57 21.66 4.98
C CYS A 689 5.55 21.57 3.80
N GLY A 690 5.10 21.91 2.60
CA GLY A 690 5.94 21.88 1.40
C GLY A 690 7.08 22.87 1.45
N ARG A 691 6.82 24.11 1.88
CA ARG A 691 7.86 25.14 2.01
C ARG A 691 8.94 24.74 2.99
N VAL A 692 8.55 24.24 4.16
CA VAL A 692 9.50 23.81 5.18
C VAL A 692 10.37 22.64 4.71
N LEU A 693 9.78 21.66 4.00
CA LEU A 693 10.54 20.56 3.39
C LEU A 693 11.53 21.08 2.34
N ASN A 694 11.10 22.01 1.51
CA ASN A 694 11.98 22.66 0.52
C ASN A 694 13.13 23.39 1.20
N ASP A 695 12.86 24.22 2.20
CA ASP A 695 13.87 25.02 2.91
C ASP A 695 14.93 24.15 3.59
N ILE A 696 14.55 22.98 4.13
CA ILE A 696 15.50 22.01 4.70
C ILE A 696 16.47 21.49 3.62
N HIS A 697 15.97 21.17 2.44
CA HIS A 697 16.76 20.54 1.38
C HIS A 697 17.53 21.55 0.52
N SER A 698 17.01 22.78 0.36
CA SER A 698 17.64 23.84 -0.42
C SER A 698 18.61 24.71 0.38
N PHE A 699 18.65 24.59 1.71
CA PHE A 699 19.39 25.47 2.63
C PHE A 699 20.82 25.76 2.20
N LYS A 700 21.61 24.75 1.84
CA LYS A 700 23.02 24.94 1.46
C LYS A 700 23.16 25.81 0.22
N ARG A 701 22.38 25.51 -0.81
CA ARG A 701 22.38 26.25 -2.08
C ARG A 701 21.88 27.68 -1.88
N GLU A 702 20.76 27.85 -1.21
CA GLU A 702 20.12 29.16 -1.00
C GLU A 702 20.96 30.06 -0.07
N SER A 703 21.65 29.48 0.91
CA SER A 703 22.60 30.24 1.74
C SER A 703 23.81 30.76 0.94
N GLU A 704 24.31 29.98 -0.03
CA GLU A 704 25.37 30.40 -0.93
C GLU A 704 24.88 31.50 -1.90
N GLU A 705 23.60 31.45 -2.31
CA GLU A 705 22.96 32.46 -3.18
C GLU A 705 22.47 33.70 -2.41
N GLY A 706 22.46 33.65 -1.07
CA GLY A 706 22.00 34.72 -0.20
C GLY A 706 20.49 34.89 -0.18
N LYS A 707 19.74 33.85 -0.51
CA LYS A 707 18.27 33.82 -0.47
C LYS A 707 17.74 33.65 0.94
N LEU A 708 16.49 34.08 1.14
CA LEU A 708 15.75 33.82 2.39
C LEU A 708 15.37 32.35 2.50
N ASN A 709 15.54 31.78 3.68
CA ASN A 709 15.28 30.39 3.95
C ASN A 709 14.93 30.24 5.45
N ALA A 710 13.89 29.46 5.81
CA ALA A 710 13.46 29.29 7.19
C ALA A 710 14.57 28.77 8.10
N LEU A 711 15.41 27.83 7.60
CA LEU A 711 16.52 27.31 8.37
C LEU A 711 17.57 28.41 8.69
N ALA A 712 17.92 29.20 7.69
CA ALA A 712 18.82 30.33 7.88
C ALA A 712 18.27 31.36 8.87
N LEU A 713 16.99 31.67 8.80
CA LEU A 713 16.32 32.59 9.73
C LEU A 713 16.32 32.06 11.16
N LEU A 714 16.03 30.77 11.37
CA LEU A 714 16.08 30.16 12.70
C LEU A 714 17.47 30.24 13.33
N ILE A 715 18.52 30.00 12.56
CA ILE A 715 19.90 30.10 13.01
C ILE A 715 20.25 31.56 13.34
N ALA A 716 19.88 32.49 12.46
CA ALA A 716 20.17 33.91 12.64
C ALA A 716 19.48 34.51 13.87
N HIS A 717 18.20 34.21 14.08
CA HIS A 717 17.41 34.66 15.24
C HIS A 717 17.75 33.91 16.53
N GLY A 718 18.38 32.74 16.44
CA GLY A 718 18.79 31.93 17.59
C GLY A 718 20.02 32.46 18.36
N ASN A 719 20.66 33.52 17.86
CA ASN A 719 21.84 34.19 18.50
C ASN A 719 22.93 33.19 18.96
N GLY A 720 23.17 32.14 18.16
CA GLY A 720 24.17 31.11 18.44
C GLY A 720 23.67 29.99 19.40
N VAL A 721 22.39 29.95 19.76
CA VAL A 721 21.78 28.90 20.58
C VAL A 721 21.39 27.69 19.72
N PHE A 722 20.98 27.91 18.48
CA PHE A 722 20.58 26.83 17.57
C PHE A 722 21.75 26.38 16.71
N THR A 723 22.01 25.05 16.72
CA THR A 723 22.82 24.43 15.66
C THR A 723 21.97 24.23 14.39
N VAL A 724 22.64 23.88 13.28
CA VAL A 724 21.91 23.51 12.04
C VAL A 724 20.99 22.33 12.27
N GLU A 725 21.46 21.34 13.03
CA GLU A 725 20.71 20.14 13.39
C GLU A 725 19.46 20.47 14.22
N ASP A 726 19.58 21.35 15.22
CA ASP A 726 18.44 21.79 16.04
C ASP A 726 17.39 22.52 15.20
N ALA A 727 17.84 23.37 14.28
CA ALA A 727 16.95 24.09 13.37
C ALA A 727 16.25 23.15 12.39
N ILE A 728 16.95 22.13 11.84
CA ILE A 728 16.35 21.09 11.02
C ILE A 728 15.28 20.31 11.81
N GLU A 729 15.59 19.91 13.05
CA GLU A 729 14.66 19.15 13.88
C GLU A 729 13.40 19.97 14.19
N LYS A 730 13.54 21.27 14.46
CA LYS A 730 12.41 22.18 14.66
C LYS A 730 11.54 22.30 13.40
N LEU A 731 12.15 22.44 12.23
CA LEU A 731 11.41 22.50 10.95
C LEU A 731 10.72 21.18 10.63
N LYS A 732 11.36 20.05 10.89
CA LYS A 732 10.70 18.72 10.78
C LYS A 732 9.51 18.61 11.71
N GLY A 733 9.60 19.16 12.93
CA GLY A 733 8.46 19.23 13.85
C GLY A 733 7.29 20.02 13.25
N ILE A 734 7.54 21.18 12.66
CA ILE A 734 6.50 21.98 11.96
C ILE A 734 5.88 21.18 10.80
N ALA A 735 6.70 20.50 9.99
CA ALA A 735 6.21 19.69 8.88
C ALA A 735 5.34 18.52 9.36
N GLU A 736 5.69 17.89 10.49
CA GLU A 736 4.93 16.81 11.10
C GLU A 736 3.59 17.31 11.66
N GLU A 737 3.61 18.41 12.41
CA GLU A 737 2.40 19.02 12.99
C GLU A 737 1.42 19.46 11.88
N THR A 738 1.90 20.18 10.88
CA THR A 738 1.05 20.63 9.75
C THR A 738 0.47 19.45 8.96
N ARG A 739 1.26 18.40 8.76
CA ARG A 739 0.82 17.19 8.07
C ARG A 739 -0.23 16.40 8.86
N THR A 740 -0.02 16.26 10.17
CA THR A 740 -0.96 15.54 11.06
C THR A 740 -2.29 16.28 11.12
N GLU A 741 -2.26 17.60 11.29
CA GLU A 741 -3.46 18.42 11.30
C GLU A 741 -4.18 18.39 9.95
N LEU A 742 -3.43 18.44 8.83
CA LEU A 742 -4.01 18.32 7.50
C LEU A 742 -4.72 16.97 7.31
N LEU A 743 -4.09 15.86 7.70
CA LEU A 743 -4.69 14.53 7.61
C LEU A 743 -5.97 14.44 8.46
N ARG A 744 -5.94 15.00 9.67
CA ARG A 744 -7.11 15.06 10.56
C ARG A 744 -8.28 15.79 9.89
N LEU A 745 -8.03 16.97 9.32
CA LEU A 745 -9.06 17.76 8.64
C LEU A 745 -9.62 17.06 7.39
N ILE A 746 -8.77 16.34 6.67
CA ILE A 746 -9.20 15.59 5.49
C ILE A 746 -10.10 14.43 5.89
N LEU A 747 -9.71 13.66 6.91
CA LEU A 747 -10.45 12.49 7.37
C LEU A 747 -11.72 12.83 8.17
N HIS A 748 -11.80 14.05 8.72
CA HIS A 748 -12.95 14.50 9.47
C HIS A 748 -14.01 15.11 8.53
N GLU A 749 -15.10 14.37 8.32
CA GLU A 749 -16.18 14.82 7.41
C GLU A 749 -17.32 15.54 8.14
N LYS A 750 -17.53 15.24 9.41
CA LYS A 750 -18.65 15.78 10.19
C LYS A 750 -18.47 17.28 10.44
N GLY A 751 -19.38 18.07 9.88
CA GLY A 751 -19.34 19.54 10.01
C GLY A 751 -18.38 20.23 9.03
N SER A 752 -17.74 19.51 8.12
CA SER A 752 -16.91 20.05 7.04
C SER A 752 -17.80 20.67 5.95
N VAL A 753 -17.40 21.81 5.43
CA VAL A 753 -18.03 22.46 4.25
C VAL A 753 -17.31 22.07 2.95
N VAL A 754 -16.02 21.70 3.04
CA VAL A 754 -15.24 21.28 1.87
C VAL A 754 -15.44 19.77 1.64
N PRO A 755 -15.90 19.36 0.45
CA PRO A 755 -16.11 17.96 0.12
C PRO A 755 -14.83 17.13 0.24
N ARG A 756 -14.95 15.86 0.65
CA ARG A 756 -13.83 14.95 0.86
C ARG A 756 -12.91 14.83 -0.37
N ASP A 757 -13.47 14.63 -1.56
CA ASP A 757 -12.68 14.49 -2.79
C ASP A 757 -11.89 15.76 -3.12
N CYS A 758 -12.38 16.93 -2.71
CA CYS A 758 -11.64 18.20 -2.81
C CYS A 758 -10.51 18.27 -1.78
N LYS A 759 -10.76 17.83 -0.53
CA LYS A 759 -9.72 17.79 0.52
C LYS A 759 -8.58 16.85 0.15
N ASP A 760 -8.89 15.73 -0.47
CA ASP A 760 -7.89 14.72 -0.87
C ASP A 760 -6.83 15.28 -1.83
N LEU A 761 -7.14 16.32 -2.61
CA LEU A 761 -6.14 16.99 -3.47
C LEU A 761 -4.97 17.59 -2.69
N PHE A 762 -5.26 18.13 -1.51
CA PHE A 762 -4.21 18.67 -0.62
C PHE A 762 -3.31 17.57 -0.09
N TRP A 763 -3.88 16.40 0.28
CA TRP A 763 -3.10 15.24 0.73
C TRP A 763 -2.28 14.62 -0.40
N LYS A 764 -2.82 14.53 -1.58
CA LYS A 764 -2.12 14.06 -2.77
C LYS A 764 -0.93 14.96 -3.10
N MET A 765 -1.09 16.27 -2.95
CA MET A 765 0.04 17.20 -3.10
C MET A 765 1.12 16.98 -2.02
N ILE A 766 0.75 16.74 -0.76
CA ILE A 766 1.73 16.37 0.29
C ILE A 766 2.55 15.15 -0.11
N LYS A 767 1.92 14.12 -0.69
CA LYS A 767 2.65 12.94 -1.18
C LYS A 767 3.60 13.26 -2.32
N VAL A 768 3.21 14.15 -3.22
CA VAL A 768 4.10 14.67 -4.28
C VAL A 768 5.30 15.38 -3.67
N LEU A 769 5.07 16.27 -2.71
CA LEU A 769 6.14 17.03 -2.04
C LEU A 769 7.12 16.12 -1.30
N HIS A 770 6.61 15.13 -0.57
CA HIS A 770 7.48 14.16 0.10
C HIS A 770 8.29 13.30 -0.88
N LEU A 771 7.75 12.98 -2.05
CA LEU A 771 8.52 12.31 -3.10
C LEU A 771 9.64 13.23 -3.62
N PHE A 772 9.32 14.49 -3.89
CA PHE A 772 10.31 15.46 -4.39
C PHE A 772 11.42 15.77 -3.39
N TYR A 773 11.09 15.83 -2.09
CA TYR A 773 12.05 16.20 -1.03
C TYR A 773 12.45 15.01 -0.15
N MET A 774 12.37 13.76 -0.65
CA MET A 774 12.68 12.58 0.15
C MET A 774 14.18 12.38 0.40
N LYS A 775 15.02 12.70 -0.58
CA LYS A 775 16.47 12.57 -0.50
C LYS A 775 17.22 13.85 -0.88
N ASP A 776 16.75 14.55 -1.90
CA ASP A 776 17.33 15.73 -2.51
C ASP A 776 16.25 16.69 -2.98
N ASP A 777 16.64 17.79 -3.62
CA ASP A 777 15.75 18.54 -4.50
C ASP A 777 15.43 17.67 -5.72
N GLY A 778 14.30 16.99 -5.69
CA GLY A 778 13.91 15.93 -6.63
C GLY A 778 13.76 16.32 -8.09
N PHE A 779 13.90 17.62 -8.42
CA PHE A 779 13.89 18.10 -9.80
C PHE A 779 15.10 17.67 -10.64
N THR A 780 16.08 16.97 -10.07
CA THR A 780 17.32 16.58 -10.76
C THR A 780 17.71 15.12 -10.59
N SER A 781 16.97 14.31 -9.82
CA SER A 781 17.36 12.94 -9.48
C SER A 781 17.00 11.91 -10.56
N ASN A 782 17.84 10.87 -10.71
CA ASN A 782 17.56 9.72 -11.57
C ASN A 782 16.30 8.94 -11.10
N GLU A 783 15.98 8.99 -9.80
CA GLU A 783 14.80 8.35 -9.22
C GLU A 783 13.51 9.02 -9.72
N MET A 784 13.51 10.35 -9.84
CA MET A 784 12.39 11.08 -10.40
C MET A 784 12.18 10.74 -11.87
N TYR A 785 13.25 10.65 -12.66
CA TYR A 785 13.17 10.22 -14.05
C TYR A 785 12.56 8.82 -14.19
N SER A 786 12.97 7.87 -13.34
CA SER A 786 12.40 6.53 -13.31
C SER A 786 10.93 6.55 -12.91
N SER A 787 10.54 7.39 -11.94
CA SER A 787 9.15 7.56 -11.51
C SER A 787 8.26 8.11 -12.62
N VAL A 788 8.75 9.12 -13.36
CA VAL A 788 8.06 9.69 -14.54
C VAL A 788 7.83 8.61 -15.60
N LYS A 789 8.85 7.81 -15.91
CA LYS A 789 8.72 6.70 -16.88
C LYS A 789 7.72 5.66 -16.42
N ALA A 790 7.79 5.23 -15.18
CA ALA A 790 6.94 4.21 -14.60
C ALA A 790 5.45 4.59 -14.66
N VAL A 791 5.12 5.87 -14.44
CA VAL A 791 3.73 6.34 -14.43
C VAL A 791 3.22 6.68 -15.83
N ILE A 792 4.05 7.30 -16.68
CA ILE A 792 3.57 7.89 -17.96
C ILE A 792 3.88 7.02 -19.16
N LYS A 793 5.04 6.33 -19.19
CA LYS A 793 5.59 5.76 -20.41
C LYS A 793 5.64 4.24 -20.44
N ASP A 794 6.16 3.61 -19.40
CA ASP A 794 6.48 2.17 -19.44
C ASP A 794 5.21 1.36 -19.14
N PRO A 795 4.65 0.62 -20.12
CA PRO A 795 3.40 -0.12 -19.93
C PRO A 795 3.56 -1.26 -18.94
N VAL A 796 2.45 -1.68 -18.36
CA VAL A 796 2.35 -2.88 -17.52
C VAL A 796 1.94 -4.04 -18.42
N ILE A 797 2.83 -4.98 -18.67
CA ILE A 797 2.55 -6.15 -19.52
C ILE A 797 2.16 -7.32 -18.60
N PHE A 798 0.88 -7.69 -18.66
CA PHE A 798 0.31 -8.72 -17.79
C PHE A 798 1.04 -10.06 -17.89
N ASP A 799 1.35 -10.52 -19.11
CA ASP A 799 2.07 -11.79 -19.33
C ASP A 799 3.49 -11.76 -18.76
N GLU A 800 4.16 -10.61 -18.78
CA GLU A 800 5.47 -10.44 -18.14
C GLU A 800 5.37 -10.48 -16.61
N LEU A 801 4.29 -9.92 -16.03
CA LEU A 801 4.05 -10.02 -14.60
C LEU A 801 3.89 -11.48 -14.17
N LEU A 802 3.10 -12.26 -14.91
CA LEU A 802 2.93 -13.69 -14.64
C LEU A 802 4.24 -14.49 -14.85
N ALA A 803 4.98 -14.20 -15.93
CA ALA A 803 6.26 -14.86 -16.19
C ALA A 803 7.30 -14.57 -15.11
N ARG A 804 7.35 -13.35 -14.57
CA ARG A 804 8.22 -13.01 -13.42
C ARG A 804 7.87 -13.83 -12.17
N GLN A 805 6.60 -14.01 -11.88
CA GLN A 805 6.15 -14.82 -10.75
C GLN A 805 6.53 -16.29 -10.92
N GLN A 806 6.35 -16.84 -12.11
CA GLN A 806 6.78 -18.21 -12.41
C GLN A 806 8.30 -18.36 -12.31
N ASN A 807 9.07 -17.38 -12.79
CA ASN A 807 10.54 -17.39 -12.69
C ASN A 807 11.04 -17.21 -11.26
N LEU A 808 10.39 -16.39 -10.42
CA LEU A 808 10.70 -16.32 -8.99
C LEU A 808 10.49 -17.67 -8.33
N ASN A 809 9.42 -18.36 -8.65
CA ASN A 809 9.14 -19.71 -8.17
C ASN A 809 10.15 -20.74 -8.72
N TYR A 810 10.65 -20.59 -9.95
CA TYR A 810 11.64 -21.49 -10.57
C TYR A 810 13.09 -21.23 -10.12
N VAL A 811 13.50 -19.99 -9.94
CA VAL A 811 14.86 -19.66 -9.46
C VAL A 811 15.03 -20.08 -8.00
N GLU A 812 14.00 -20.01 -7.20
CA GLU A 812 14.00 -20.60 -5.86
C GLU A 812 14.06 -22.14 -5.92
N ALA A 813 13.37 -22.77 -6.85
CA ALA A 813 13.41 -24.22 -7.05
C ALA A 813 14.72 -24.72 -7.70
N SER A 814 15.34 -23.96 -8.60
CA SER A 814 16.57 -24.36 -9.30
C SER A 814 17.86 -24.14 -8.49
N ASN A 815 17.84 -23.23 -7.52
CA ASN A 815 18.93 -23.14 -6.53
C ASN A 815 18.96 -24.33 -5.55
N VAL A 816 17.95 -25.19 -5.62
CA VAL A 816 17.79 -26.40 -4.78
C VAL A 816 18.35 -27.67 -5.43
N MET A 817 18.67 -27.67 -6.73
CA MET A 817 19.29 -28.84 -7.35
C MET A 817 20.78 -28.85 -7.05
N PRO A 818 21.32 -29.81 -6.27
CA PRO A 818 22.76 -30.02 -6.16
C PRO A 818 23.26 -30.40 -7.56
N GLN A 819 24.26 -29.66 -8.05
CA GLN A 819 25.04 -30.13 -9.20
C GLN A 819 25.57 -31.51 -8.87
N SER A 820 24.96 -32.52 -9.46
CA SER A 820 25.49 -33.89 -9.45
C SER A 820 26.79 -33.91 -10.23
N ASN A 821 27.91 -33.92 -9.53
CA ASN A 821 29.18 -34.44 -10.02
C ASN A 821 29.32 -35.91 -9.69
#